data_079a7d71f25c463f16cbe44852449825
#
_entry.id   079a7d71f25c463f16cbe44852449825
#
_cell.length_a   1.000
_cell.length_b   1.000
_cell.length_c   1.000
_cell.angle_alpha   90.00
_cell.angle_beta   90.00
_cell.angle_gamma   90.00
#
_symmetry.space_group_name_H-M   'P 1'
#
loop_
_entity.id
_entity.type
_entity.pdbx_description
1 polymer ?
#
loop_
_entity_poly.entity_id
_entity_poly.type
_entity_poly.pdbx_seq_one_letter_code
_entity_poly.pdbx_strand_id
1 'polypeptide(L)'
;HLIHFLLATMLMVGTAATAIAQTTVKGQIVDADTDEPLIGATVTVEGLSQGSVTNVDGYFTLKMAKNATLLIKYLGYKELRKKITQQGTVDLGVLKLTPDAIALNDVTITSSVAVARKTPVAVSTIDPVFIEEKLGTQEFPEILKSTPGVYATKQGGGYGDSKINMRGFKTENIAVMINGVPMNDMEWGGVYWSNWAGLSDVTRSMQTQRGLGAAKVSAPSVGGSINIVTKTIDAQKGGSVSYAMGNDGYNKILFTVSTGLSKSGWAMSILGGKTWGDGYIQGTEFEGYNWFVNIAKRFNDNHQLSFTAFAAPQWHNQRNNNDGLFVDSWQSLAKNYMNGDSPYKYNPSYGFGRNGERKTSAYNQYNKPQISMNHLWQIDNKSSLSTALYVSIGRGAGYSGQGLTSDDRNAWYGSSYGTLNTKFRKSDGTFAYDEIYDLNEASENGSVMAMSKSKNEHNWYGLLSTYTTKFGENIDFYGGVDVRYYKGTHTNELVDLYGGEYFVDSSSRKNVLAANNVAAADPSFVNQKLKVGDVVYRDYDGYVVSEGAFAQAEYNKGNFNAFIAGSLSNTGNWRYDRFYYDKAHAKSKTVNFIGWTAKGGLNYNLGEHHNVFGNIGFISRAPFFSGGAFLQSTTSNMTNSDAVNEKIFSAEIGYGFRSKFFTANLNVYHTKWMDKTMTKGIEVLDNGKFVDRMGLNMSGVDALHQGVELDFVAKPLYWLDVTGMLSIGNWRWTSNAKGYFYDSSGQPVSKYGKNADGNVEIVHASGIQAEDHASMTVNLKDVKVGGSAQTTAALGTIFKINKQLRVGVDWNLYARNYADWSFNANDIALNGVKDYSTPWRIPTASTFDLNANYRFEIGKVGASISGNVENVFNQEYITDATDGGNHDWKTSYVFYGFGRTFSVRLKLNF
;
A
#
# COMPACT_ATOMS: atom_id res chain seq x y z
N HIS A 1 -22.95 33.46 0.43
CA HIS A 1 -22.10 34.60 0.84
C HIS A 1 -20.61 34.27 0.96
N LEU A 2 -20.23 33.05 1.36
CA LEU A 2 -18.81 32.65 1.48
C LEU A 2 -18.11 32.49 0.11
N ILE A 3 -18.85 32.02 -0.89
CA ILE A 3 -18.35 31.85 -2.27
C ILE A 3 -18.13 33.22 -2.96
N HIS A 4 -18.98 34.19 -2.66
CA HIS A 4 -18.83 35.55 -3.21
C HIS A 4 -17.66 36.30 -2.54
N PHE A 5 -17.37 36.00 -1.31
CA PHE A 5 -16.23 36.60 -0.58
C PHE A 5 -14.90 36.03 -1.09
N LEU A 6 -14.84 34.73 -1.38
CA LEU A 6 -13.66 34.08 -1.97
C LEU A 6 -13.37 34.55 -3.43
N LEU A 7 -14.42 34.74 -4.23
CA LEU A 7 -14.29 35.28 -5.58
C LEU A 7 -13.86 36.75 -5.58
N ALA A 8 -14.35 37.56 -4.63
CA ALA A 8 -13.98 38.96 -4.52
C ALA A 8 -12.53 39.15 -4.04
N THR A 9 -12.04 38.27 -3.17
CA THR A 9 -10.63 38.28 -2.72
C THR A 9 -9.68 37.81 -3.82
N MET A 10 -10.11 36.92 -4.71
CA MET A 10 -9.30 36.53 -5.88
C MET A 10 -9.18 37.63 -6.94
N LEU A 11 -10.17 38.52 -7.07
CA LEU A 11 -10.11 39.63 -8.03
C LEU A 11 -9.26 40.83 -7.59
N MET A 12 -8.98 41.00 -6.29
CA MET A 12 -8.21 42.14 -5.78
C MET A 12 -6.68 41.97 -5.77
N VAL A 13 -6.15 40.79 -6.08
CA VAL A 13 -4.69 40.54 -6.17
C VAL A 13 -4.12 40.82 -7.57
N GLY A 14 -4.97 41.23 -8.52
CA GLY A 14 -4.62 41.29 -9.94
C GLY A 14 -4.09 42.63 -10.51
N THR A 15 -3.91 43.67 -9.72
CA THR A 15 -3.53 44.97 -10.33
C THR A 15 -2.46 45.70 -9.53
N ALA A 16 -1.19 45.36 -9.81
CA ALA A 16 -0.03 46.28 -9.75
C ALA A 16 1.16 45.64 -10.47
N ALA A 17 1.14 45.61 -11.80
CA ALA A 17 2.33 45.30 -12.59
C ALA A 17 2.82 46.60 -13.26
N THR A 18 3.87 47.19 -12.71
CA THR A 18 4.69 48.16 -13.45
C THR A 18 5.30 47.49 -14.66
N ALA A 19 5.12 48.06 -15.84
CA ALA A 19 5.67 47.58 -17.11
C ALA A 19 7.20 47.69 -17.11
N ILE A 20 7.90 46.71 -16.56
CA ILE A 20 9.32 46.49 -16.82
C ILE A 20 9.38 45.68 -18.12
N ALA A 21 10.26 46.12 -19.04
CA ALA A 21 10.48 45.40 -20.28
C ALA A 21 10.83 43.94 -20.00
N GLN A 22 9.85 43.04 -20.25
CA GLN A 22 9.97 41.64 -19.95
C GLN A 22 10.54 40.87 -21.15
N THR A 23 11.52 40.04 -20.88
CA THR A 23 12.04 39.04 -21.82
C THR A 23 11.28 37.75 -21.65
N THR A 24 10.72 37.19 -22.73
CA THR A 24 10.11 35.88 -22.74
C THR A 24 11.14 34.84 -23.17
N VAL A 25 11.51 33.92 -22.29
CA VAL A 25 12.47 32.86 -22.57
C VAL A 25 11.73 31.54 -22.73
N LYS A 26 12.06 30.80 -23.77
CA LYS A 26 11.51 29.45 -24.01
C LYS A 26 12.64 28.50 -24.38
N GLY A 27 12.43 27.21 -24.16
CA GLY A 27 13.40 26.17 -24.50
C GLY A 27 12.83 24.80 -24.17
N GLN A 28 13.57 23.78 -24.52
CA GLN A 28 13.29 22.38 -24.18
C GLN A 28 14.41 21.84 -23.27
N ILE A 29 14.04 21.14 -22.22
CA ILE A 29 14.99 20.50 -21.31
C ILE A 29 14.92 18.99 -21.49
N VAL A 30 16.08 18.37 -21.73
CA VAL A 30 16.21 16.94 -21.99
C VAL A 30 17.36 16.33 -21.19
N ASP A 31 17.31 15.03 -20.99
CA ASP A 31 18.41 14.22 -20.45
C ASP A 31 19.61 14.29 -21.42
N ALA A 32 20.81 14.52 -20.91
CA ALA A 32 22.00 14.67 -21.76
C ALA A 32 22.43 13.35 -22.43
N ASP A 33 22.08 12.20 -21.84
CA ASP A 33 22.50 10.90 -22.31
C ASP A 33 21.49 10.29 -23.30
N THR A 34 20.19 10.52 -23.06
CA THR A 34 19.10 9.89 -23.82
C THR A 34 18.33 10.83 -24.74
N ASP A 35 18.53 12.14 -24.60
CA ASP A 35 17.70 13.19 -25.21
C ASP A 35 16.19 13.10 -24.85
N GLU A 36 15.84 12.37 -23.80
CA GLU A 36 14.47 12.28 -23.32
C GLU A 36 14.03 13.59 -22.66
N PRO A 37 12.80 14.06 -22.93
CA PRO A 37 12.28 15.24 -22.26
C PRO A 37 12.23 15.08 -20.75
N LEU A 38 12.75 16.03 -20.02
CA LEU A 38 12.67 16.07 -18.57
C LEU A 38 11.40 16.82 -18.16
N ILE A 39 10.37 16.04 -17.81
CA ILE A 39 9.04 16.51 -17.45
C ILE A 39 9.03 17.01 -16.00
N GLY A 40 8.54 18.23 -15.77
CA GLY A 40 8.52 18.80 -14.43
C GLY A 40 9.86 19.37 -13.96
N ALA A 41 10.84 19.50 -14.84
CA ALA A 41 12.06 20.22 -14.51
C ALA A 41 11.76 21.70 -14.19
N THR A 42 12.30 22.19 -13.09
CA THR A 42 12.08 23.57 -12.63
C THR A 42 13.04 24.53 -13.33
N VAL A 43 12.49 25.61 -13.86
CA VAL A 43 13.23 26.72 -14.48
C VAL A 43 12.90 27.99 -13.72
N THR A 44 13.81 28.47 -12.93
CA THR A 44 13.62 29.65 -12.06
C THR A 44 14.58 30.75 -12.44
N VAL A 45 14.25 32.00 -12.12
CA VAL A 45 15.18 33.12 -12.18
C VAL A 45 15.95 33.16 -10.88
N GLU A 46 17.29 33.09 -10.96
CA GLU A 46 18.15 33.09 -9.79
C GLU A 46 17.89 34.30 -8.89
N GLY A 47 17.65 34.04 -7.61
CA GLY A 47 17.30 35.06 -6.60
C GLY A 47 15.87 35.60 -6.65
N LEU A 48 15.02 35.09 -7.54
CA LEU A 48 13.60 35.50 -7.63
C LEU A 48 12.66 34.28 -7.48
N SER A 49 11.45 34.56 -7.04
CA SER A 49 10.37 33.54 -6.97
C SER A 49 9.67 33.30 -8.33
N GLN A 50 10.24 33.77 -9.40
CA GLN A 50 9.68 33.68 -10.74
C GLN A 50 10.22 32.43 -11.43
N GLY A 51 9.34 31.54 -11.90
CA GLY A 51 9.74 30.29 -12.51
C GLY A 51 8.69 29.67 -13.42
N SER A 52 9.08 28.62 -14.12
CA SER A 52 8.28 27.76 -14.96
C SER A 52 8.68 26.30 -14.74
N VAL A 53 7.82 25.33 -15.03
CA VAL A 53 8.16 23.90 -15.13
C VAL A 53 8.06 23.46 -16.57
N THR A 54 8.85 22.45 -16.89
CA THR A 54 8.72 21.82 -18.19
C THR A 54 7.44 21.00 -18.28
N ASN A 55 6.81 21.09 -19.43
CA ASN A 55 5.68 20.25 -19.79
C ASN A 55 6.14 18.82 -20.17
N VAL A 56 5.24 17.99 -20.58
CA VAL A 56 5.46 16.58 -20.95
C VAL A 56 6.43 16.37 -22.12
N ASP A 57 6.66 17.40 -22.93
CA ASP A 57 7.64 17.38 -24.02
C ASP A 57 8.93 18.09 -23.62
N GLY A 58 9.10 18.42 -22.33
CA GLY A 58 10.26 19.10 -21.79
C GLY A 58 10.30 20.60 -22.09
N TYR A 59 9.28 21.21 -22.72
CA TYR A 59 9.27 22.62 -23.02
C TYR A 59 8.86 23.49 -21.85
N PHE A 60 9.51 24.66 -21.74
CA PHE A 60 9.14 25.69 -20.79
C PHE A 60 9.02 27.04 -21.51
N THR A 61 8.24 27.94 -20.92
CA THR A 61 8.20 29.36 -21.25
C THR A 61 8.17 30.17 -19.96
N LEU A 62 9.06 31.15 -19.86
CA LEU A 62 9.18 31.97 -18.67
C LEU A 62 9.36 33.43 -19.05
N LYS A 63 8.61 34.33 -18.41
CA LYS A 63 8.80 35.77 -18.54
C LYS A 63 9.75 36.25 -17.42
N MET A 64 10.74 37.03 -17.73
CA MET A 64 11.76 37.50 -16.78
C MET A 64 12.28 38.89 -17.12
N ALA A 65 12.95 39.52 -16.17
CA ALA A 65 13.71 40.75 -16.45
C ALA A 65 14.95 40.42 -17.30
N LYS A 66 15.43 41.39 -18.07
CA LYS A 66 16.70 41.28 -18.80
C LYS A 66 17.87 41.12 -17.83
N ASN A 67 18.97 40.53 -18.29
CA ASN A 67 20.22 40.36 -17.54
C ASN A 67 20.07 39.53 -16.26
N ALA A 68 19.17 38.52 -16.27
CA ALA A 68 19.02 37.59 -15.17
C ALA A 68 19.53 36.18 -15.57
N THR A 69 19.85 35.39 -14.56
CA THR A 69 20.31 34.01 -14.75
C THR A 69 19.15 33.06 -14.53
N LEU A 70 18.93 32.17 -15.47
CA LEU A 70 18.06 31.03 -15.28
C LEU A 70 18.79 29.95 -14.49
N LEU A 71 18.10 29.42 -13.54
CA LEU A 71 18.49 28.27 -12.76
C LEU A 71 17.57 27.11 -13.11
N ILE A 72 18.11 26.05 -13.72
CA ILE A 72 17.36 24.89 -14.16
C ILE A 72 17.76 23.72 -13.28
N LYS A 73 16.75 23.10 -12.64
CA LYS A 73 16.94 21.98 -11.73
C LYS A 73 15.98 20.85 -12.06
N TYR A 74 16.48 19.65 -11.95
CA TYR A 74 15.69 18.43 -12.01
C TYR A 74 16.28 17.39 -11.07
N LEU A 75 15.43 16.61 -10.41
CA LEU A 75 15.86 15.63 -9.42
C LEU A 75 16.80 14.58 -10.03
N GLY A 76 18.00 14.44 -9.45
CA GLY A 76 19.02 13.52 -9.96
C GLY A 76 19.87 14.07 -11.11
N TYR A 77 19.83 15.38 -11.37
CA TYR A 77 20.61 16.04 -12.42
C TYR A 77 21.44 17.20 -11.88
N LYS A 78 22.56 17.49 -12.56
CA LYS A 78 23.35 18.70 -12.27
C LYS A 78 22.54 19.95 -12.61
N GLU A 79 22.59 20.90 -11.70
CA GLU A 79 22.00 22.21 -11.91
C GLU A 79 22.64 22.91 -13.13
N LEU A 80 21.80 23.45 -14.01
CA LEU A 80 22.24 24.22 -15.16
C LEU A 80 21.92 25.70 -14.95
N ARG A 81 22.94 26.58 -15.05
CA ARG A 81 22.80 28.03 -15.00
C ARG A 81 22.98 28.63 -16.37
N LYS A 82 22.02 29.45 -16.81
CA LYS A 82 22.05 30.10 -18.10
C LYS A 82 21.78 31.59 -17.96
N LYS A 83 22.79 32.43 -18.21
CA LYS A 83 22.63 33.87 -18.18
C LYS A 83 21.92 34.36 -19.46
N ILE A 84 20.89 35.18 -19.32
CA ILE A 84 20.09 35.75 -20.42
C ILE A 84 20.36 37.24 -20.49
N THR A 85 20.98 37.69 -21.56
CA THR A 85 21.33 39.11 -21.79
C THR A 85 20.48 39.78 -22.85
N GLN A 86 19.72 38.98 -23.61
CA GLN A 86 18.91 39.43 -24.74
C GLN A 86 17.54 39.95 -24.27
N GLN A 87 16.91 40.78 -25.11
CA GLN A 87 15.56 41.32 -24.92
C GLN A 87 14.58 40.70 -25.94
N GLY A 88 13.28 40.68 -25.59
CA GLY A 88 12.23 40.14 -26.46
C GLY A 88 12.00 38.65 -26.23
N THR A 89 11.65 37.90 -27.25
CA THR A 89 11.51 36.47 -27.17
C THR A 89 12.83 35.77 -27.47
N VAL A 90 13.36 35.06 -26.48
CA VAL A 90 14.64 34.33 -26.58
C VAL A 90 14.33 32.85 -26.58
N ASP A 91 14.67 32.14 -27.65
CA ASP A 91 14.61 30.71 -27.73
C ASP A 91 15.97 30.11 -27.43
N LEU A 92 16.08 29.33 -26.36
CA LEU A 92 17.31 28.69 -25.94
C LEU A 92 17.56 27.32 -26.61
N GLY A 93 16.60 26.87 -27.46
CA GLY A 93 16.69 25.55 -28.07
C GLY A 93 16.62 24.43 -27.05
N VAL A 94 17.36 23.36 -27.31
CA VAL A 94 17.44 22.20 -26.42
C VAL A 94 18.55 22.41 -25.37
N LEU A 95 18.17 22.33 -24.12
CA LEU A 95 19.05 22.40 -22.96
C LEU A 95 19.21 21.00 -22.36
N LYS A 96 20.42 20.50 -22.27
CA LYS A 96 20.72 19.17 -21.79
C LYS A 96 21.14 19.22 -20.32
N LEU A 97 20.44 18.48 -19.46
CA LEU A 97 20.85 18.28 -18.09
C LEU A 97 21.61 16.96 -17.97
N THR A 98 22.76 17.02 -17.34
CA THR A 98 23.58 15.83 -17.09
C THR A 98 23.12 15.15 -15.81
N PRO A 99 22.85 13.83 -15.82
CA PRO A 99 22.54 13.08 -14.60
C PRO A 99 23.63 13.25 -13.55
N ASP A 100 23.26 13.55 -12.32
CA ASP A 100 24.18 13.71 -11.20
C ASP A 100 23.62 13.14 -9.90
N ALA A 101 24.27 12.14 -9.36
CA ALA A 101 23.94 11.60 -8.06
C ALA A 101 24.16 12.56 -6.89
N ILE A 102 24.94 13.63 -7.12
CA ILE A 102 25.38 14.56 -6.09
C ILE A 102 24.54 15.85 -6.07
N ALA A 103 23.77 16.13 -7.10
CA ALA A 103 22.93 17.32 -7.23
C ALA A 103 21.71 17.34 -6.27
N LEU A 104 21.79 16.59 -5.20
CA LEU A 104 20.76 16.45 -4.19
C LEU A 104 20.91 17.46 -3.05
N ASN A 105 21.28 18.67 -3.36
CA ASN A 105 21.18 19.79 -2.40
C ASN A 105 19.74 20.23 -2.13
N ASP A 106 18.75 19.58 -2.72
CA ASP A 106 17.34 19.71 -2.33
C ASP A 106 16.98 18.62 -1.35
N VAL A 107 17.33 18.90 -0.12
CA VAL A 107 16.53 18.74 1.07
C VAL A 107 15.72 17.44 1.22
N THR A 108 16.22 16.59 2.06
CA THR A 108 15.48 15.72 2.98
C THR A 108 15.03 14.35 2.53
N ILE A 109 14.75 14.10 1.28
CA ILE A 109 13.95 12.94 0.93
C ILE A 109 14.68 11.97 0.00
N THR A 110 15.85 12.35 -0.40
CA THR A 110 16.63 11.70 -1.45
C THR A 110 17.46 10.52 -0.96
N SER A 111 17.52 10.31 0.33
CA SER A 111 18.24 9.15 0.90
C SER A 111 17.67 7.80 0.48
N SER A 112 16.40 7.75 0.10
CA SER A 112 15.74 6.53 -0.38
C SER A 112 15.63 6.42 -1.91
N VAL A 113 16.03 7.46 -2.66
CA VAL A 113 15.91 7.49 -4.12
C VAL A 113 17.15 6.89 -4.78
N ALA A 114 16.97 5.94 -5.68
CA ALA A 114 18.02 5.37 -6.51
C ALA A 114 18.25 6.22 -7.76
N VAL A 115 19.49 6.36 -8.17
CA VAL A 115 19.88 7.10 -9.37
C VAL A 115 20.29 6.12 -10.45
N ALA A 116 19.65 6.20 -11.61
CA ALA A 116 19.97 5.34 -12.75
C ALA A 116 21.46 5.43 -13.14
N ARG A 117 22.05 4.29 -13.50
CA ARG A 117 23.47 4.13 -13.89
C ARG A 117 24.52 4.43 -12.78
N LYS A 118 24.05 4.66 -11.54
CA LYS A 118 24.95 4.86 -10.39
C LYS A 118 24.56 3.94 -9.24
N THR A 119 23.30 3.92 -8.87
CA THR A 119 22.80 3.05 -7.80
C THR A 119 22.60 1.65 -8.38
N PRO A 120 23.29 0.63 -7.90
CA PRO A 120 23.21 -0.74 -8.45
C PRO A 120 21.99 -1.50 -7.94
N VAL A 121 20.80 -1.05 -8.31
CA VAL A 121 19.50 -1.65 -7.95
C VAL A 121 18.54 -1.60 -9.14
N ALA A 122 17.61 -2.54 -9.19
CA ALA A 122 16.52 -2.52 -10.15
C ALA A 122 15.50 -1.44 -9.73
N VAL A 123 15.31 -0.44 -10.56
CA VAL A 123 14.47 0.72 -10.26
C VAL A 123 13.53 1.04 -11.41
N SER A 124 12.31 1.47 -11.08
CA SER A 124 11.35 2.07 -12.03
C SER A 124 10.81 3.36 -11.44
N THR A 125 10.88 4.43 -12.20
CA THR A 125 10.34 5.74 -11.78
C THR A 125 9.05 6.02 -12.53
N ILE A 126 8.03 6.46 -11.83
CA ILE A 126 6.72 6.80 -12.37
C ILE A 126 6.53 8.30 -12.32
N ASP A 127 6.26 8.87 -13.48
CA ASP A 127 6.03 10.30 -13.66
C ASP A 127 4.64 10.69 -13.12
N PRO A 128 4.50 11.84 -12.44
CA PRO A 128 3.21 12.37 -12.00
C PRO A 128 2.20 12.55 -13.12
N VAL A 129 2.66 12.93 -14.33
CA VAL A 129 1.78 13.06 -15.50
C VAL A 129 1.23 11.72 -15.94
N PHE A 130 2.04 10.66 -15.87
CA PHE A 130 1.59 9.30 -16.13
C PHE A 130 0.48 8.89 -15.15
N ILE A 131 0.66 9.17 -13.85
CA ILE A 131 -0.37 8.92 -12.83
C ILE A 131 -1.64 9.70 -13.17
N GLU A 132 -1.51 10.99 -13.47
CA GLU A 132 -2.62 11.87 -13.77
C GLU A 132 -3.41 11.42 -15.00
N GLU A 133 -2.73 11.00 -16.07
CA GLU A 133 -3.37 10.61 -17.34
C GLU A 133 -3.95 9.20 -17.31
N LYS A 134 -3.38 8.27 -16.54
CA LYS A 134 -3.71 6.84 -16.62
C LYS A 134 -4.44 6.25 -15.39
N LEU A 135 -4.46 6.94 -14.26
CA LEU A 135 -5.08 6.36 -13.07
C LEU A 135 -6.59 6.12 -13.24
N GLY A 136 -7.32 7.07 -13.83
CA GLY A 136 -8.77 6.95 -14.03
C GLY A 136 -9.52 6.73 -12.73
N THR A 137 -10.33 5.69 -12.66
CA THR A 137 -11.04 5.23 -11.45
C THR A 137 -10.29 4.13 -10.69
N GLN A 138 -9.07 3.79 -11.11
CA GLN A 138 -8.27 2.76 -10.49
C GLN A 138 -7.78 3.19 -9.10
N GLU A 139 -7.51 2.21 -8.25
CA GLU A 139 -6.83 2.46 -6.98
C GLU A 139 -5.34 2.77 -7.21
N PHE A 140 -4.75 3.57 -6.32
CA PHE A 140 -3.39 4.07 -6.51
C PHE A 140 -2.33 2.99 -6.80
N PRO A 141 -2.32 1.82 -6.14
CA PRO A 141 -1.36 0.76 -6.45
C PRO A 141 -1.47 0.18 -7.85
N GLU A 142 -2.63 0.27 -8.49
CA GLU A 142 -2.86 -0.30 -9.82
C GLU A 142 -2.09 0.45 -10.92
N ILE A 143 -1.65 1.68 -10.65
CA ILE A 143 -0.75 2.41 -11.57
C ILE A 143 0.59 1.67 -11.77
N LEU A 144 0.96 0.81 -10.82
CA LEU A 144 2.18 0.01 -10.85
C LEU A 144 2.04 -1.31 -11.62
N LYS A 145 0.86 -1.64 -12.15
CA LYS A 145 0.61 -2.94 -12.83
C LYS A 145 1.49 -3.17 -14.06
N SER A 146 2.03 -2.12 -14.66
CA SER A 146 2.98 -2.18 -15.76
C SER A 146 4.46 -2.14 -15.32
N THR A 147 4.72 -2.20 -14.01
CA THR A 147 6.07 -2.28 -13.46
C THR A 147 6.50 -3.75 -13.39
N PRO A 148 7.72 -4.11 -13.83
CA PRO A 148 8.19 -5.50 -13.75
C PRO A 148 8.10 -6.08 -12.34
N GLY A 149 7.63 -7.32 -12.22
CA GLY A 149 7.52 -8.03 -10.96
C GLY A 149 6.42 -7.56 -10.02
N VAL A 150 5.61 -6.57 -10.40
CA VAL A 150 4.49 -6.07 -9.60
C VAL A 150 3.17 -6.71 -10.04
N TYR A 151 2.37 -7.13 -9.06
CA TYR A 151 1.01 -7.61 -9.25
C TYR A 151 0.09 -6.87 -8.27
N ALA A 152 -0.88 -6.14 -8.80
CA ALA A 152 -1.84 -5.36 -8.03
C ALA A 152 -3.27 -5.77 -8.36
N THR A 153 -4.12 -5.94 -7.32
CA THR A 153 -5.53 -6.34 -7.45
C THR A 153 -6.42 -5.50 -6.54
N LYS A 154 -7.73 -5.54 -6.79
CA LYS A 154 -8.75 -4.83 -6.00
C LYS A 154 -9.33 -5.66 -4.85
N GLN A 155 -8.88 -6.89 -4.64
CA GLN A 155 -9.43 -7.81 -3.62
C GLN A 155 -10.97 -7.89 -3.67
N GLY A 156 -11.65 -7.57 -2.56
CA GLY A 156 -13.12 -7.56 -2.46
C GLY A 156 -13.81 -6.50 -3.34
N GLY A 157 -13.08 -5.45 -3.75
CA GLY A 157 -13.55 -4.44 -4.69
C GLY A 157 -14.22 -3.22 -4.07
N GLY A 158 -14.09 -2.99 -2.76
CA GLY A 158 -14.50 -1.74 -2.11
C GLY A 158 -13.54 -0.58 -2.40
N TYR A 159 -13.95 0.63 -2.05
CA TYR A 159 -13.12 1.82 -2.19
C TYR A 159 -11.81 1.70 -1.39
N GLY A 160 -10.68 1.90 -2.05
CA GLY A 160 -9.36 1.77 -1.44
C GLY A 160 -8.93 0.32 -1.17
N ASP A 161 -9.77 -0.67 -1.46
CA ASP A 161 -9.37 -2.07 -1.42
C ASP A 161 -8.34 -2.30 -2.52
N SER A 162 -7.13 -2.58 -2.11
CA SER A 162 -6.05 -2.86 -3.04
C SER A 162 -4.96 -3.67 -2.36
N LYS A 163 -4.43 -4.60 -3.11
CA LYS A 163 -3.32 -5.44 -2.73
C LYS A 163 -2.21 -5.27 -3.73
N ILE A 164 -0.98 -5.16 -3.27
CA ILE A 164 0.20 -5.12 -4.11
C ILE A 164 1.19 -6.19 -3.68
N ASN A 165 1.71 -6.91 -4.65
CA ASN A 165 2.80 -7.85 -4.48
C ASN A 165 3.96 -7.43 -5.39
N MET A 166 5.19 -7.65 -4.93
CA MET A 166 6.41 -7.35 -5.67
C MET A 166 7.34 -8.56 -5.62
N ARG A 167 7.67 -9.12 -6.78
CA ARG A 167 8.45 -10.37 -6.89
C ARG A 167 7.87 -11.51 -6.04
N GLY A 168 6.53 -11.59 -5.93
CA GLY A 168 5.83 -12.57 -5.12
C GLY A 168 5.79 -12.28 -3.62
N PHE A 169 6.46 -11.24 -3.16
CA PHE A 169 6.35 -10.78 -1.78
C PHE A 169 5.09 -9.95 -1.59
N LYS A 170 4.34 -10.26 -0.55
CA LYS A 170 3.09 -9.56 -0.21
C LYS A 170 3.38 -8.17 0.38
N THR A 171 2.37 -7.34 0.48
CA THR A 171 2.42 -5.94 0.93
C THR A 171 3.20 -5.75 2.24
N GLU A 172 3.08 -6.65 3.20
CA GLU A 172 3.79 -6.60 4.48
C GLU A 172 5.32 -6.74 4.36
N ASN A 173 5.79 -7.14 3.19
CA ASN A 173 7.21 -7.30 2.88
C ASN A 173 7.73 -6.25 1.90
N ILE A 174 6.92 -5.25 1.60
CA ILE A 174 7.26 -4.12 0.72
C ILE A 174 7.26 -2.85 1.56
N ALA A 175 8.38 -2.16 1.63
CA ALA A 175 8.44 -0.89 2.35
C ALA A 175 7.76 0.21 1.52
N VAL A 176 6.79 0.89 2.09
CA VAL A 176 6.16 2.07 1.50
C VAL A 176 6.63 3.29 2.27
N MET A 177 7.24 4.24 1.58
CA MET A 177 7.76 5.45 2.20
C MET A 177 7.16 6.68 1.54
N ILE A 178 6.75 7.65 2.36
CA ILE A 178 6.31 8.97 1.92
C ILE A 178 7.26 9.99 2.52
N ASN A 179 7.97 10.70 1.66
CA ASN A 179 8.99 11.65 2.08
C ASN A 179 10.07 11.02 3.00
N GLY A 180 10.45 9.77 2.72
CA GLY A 180 11.42 9.02 3.51
C GLY A 180 10.89 8.40 4.80
N VAL A 181 9.66 8.71 5.20
CA VAL A 181 9.00 8.16 6.39
C VAL A 181 8.34 6.83 6.04
N PRO A 182 8.69 5.71 6.72
CA PRO A 182 8.03 4.43 6.51
C PRO A 182 6.57 4.45 6.95
N MET A 183 5.69 3.94 6.11
CA MET A 183 4.23 3.98 6.28
C MET A 183 3.60 2.64 6.68
N ASN A 184 4.37 1.56 6.65
CA ASN A 184 3.90 0.23 7.00
C ASN A 184 3.47 0.16 8.48
N ASP A 185 2.35 -0.48 8.73
CA ASP A 185 1.85 -0.75 10.08
C ASP A 185 2.87 -1.58 10.87
N MET A 186 3.09 -1.25 12.13
CA MET A 186 4.13 -1.88 12.94
C MET A 186 3.70 -3.21 13.57
N GLU A 187 2.41 -3.53 13.60
CA GLU A 187 1.92 -4.80 14.14
C GLU A 187 1.89 -5.92 13.11
N TRP A 188 1.47 -5.62 11.85
CA TRP A 188 1.35 -6.64 10.82
C TRP A 188 2.14 -6.35 9.53
N GLY A 189 2.74 -5.18 9.43
CA GLY A 189 3.67 -4.81 8.36
C GLY A 189 3.06 -4.27 7.08
N GLY A 190 1.76 -4.31 6.89
CA GLY A 190 1.11 -3.91 5.64
C GLY A 190 0.69 -2.44 5.59
N VAL A 191 0.07 -2.07 4.48
CA VAL A 191 -0.48 -0.75 4.22
C VAL A 191 -1.91 -0.89 3.71
N TYR A 192 -2.84 -0.13 4.29
CA TYR A 192 -4.21 0.02 3.78
C TYR A 192 -4.26 1.25 2.87
N TRP A 193 -4.40 1.05 1.58
CA TRP A 193 -4.32 2.12 0.59
C TRP A 193 -5.48 3.10 0.67
N SER A 194 -6.64 2.71 1.19
CA SER A 194 -7.75 3.62 1.50
C SER A 194 -7.37 4.77 2.42
N ASN A 195 -6.37 4.59 3.28
CA ASN A 195 -5.86 5.65 4.16
C ASN A 195 -5.08 6.73 3.41
N TRP A 196 -4.70 6.46 2.18
CA TRP A 196 -3.84 7.28 1.34
C TRP A 196 -4.51 7.65 0.00
N ALA A 197 -5.81 7.51 -0.10
CA ALA A 197 -6.57 7.97 -1.25
C ALA A 197 -6.27 9.45 -1.51
N GLY A 198 -6.02 9.81 -2.77
CA GLY A 198 -5.60 11.16 -3.13
C GLY A 198 -4.09 11.44 -2.99
N LEU A 199 -3.29 10.49 -2.53
CA LEU A 199 -1.83 10.64 -2.50
C LEU A 199 -1.25 10.90 -3.90
N SER A 200 -1.85 10.31 -4.94
CA SER A 200 -1.52 10.58 -6.34
C SER A 200 -1.55 12.05 -6.71
N ASP A 201 -2.45 12.82 -6.10
CA ASP A 201 -2.70 14.22 -6.46
C ASP A 201 -1.61 15.17 -5.93
N VAL A 202 -0.88 14.75 -4.90
CA VAL A 202 0.22 15.50 -4.28
C VAL A 202 1.59 14.91 -4.61
N THR A 203 1.65 13.80 -5.29
CA THR A 203 2.89 13.13 -5.65
C THR A 203 3.69 13.98 -6.65
N ARG A 204 4.94 14.23 -6.33
CA ARG A 204 5.94 14.84 -7.23
C ARG A 204 6.69 13.78 -8.01
N SER A 205 7.06 12.70 -7.34
CA SER A 205 7.68 11.54 -7.97
C SER A 205 7.36 10.28 -7.19
N MET A 206 7.31 9.15 -7.87
CA MET A 206 7.19 7.84 -7.27
C MET A 206 8.24 6.92 -7.89
N GLN A 207 8.95 6.20 -7.04
CA GLN A 207 9.98 5.27 -7.45
C GLN A 207 9.74 3.92 -6.79
N THR A 208 9.73 2.86 -7.58
CA THR A 208 9.79 1.49 -7.09
C THR A 208 11.20 0.96 -7.20
N GLN A 209 11.74 0.47 -6.10
CA GLN A 209 13.01 -0.25 -6.05
C GLN A 209 12.71 -1.70 -5.72
N ARG A 210 13.12 -2.61 -6.58
CA ARG A 210 12.88 -4.04 -6.41
C ARG A 210 14.05 -4.70 -5.70
N GLY A 211 13.77 -5.70 -4.86
CA GLY A 211 14.79 -6.39 -4.08
C GLY A 211 15.33 -5.57 -2.90
N LEU A 212 16.63 -5.62 -2.66
CA LEU A 212 17.27 -5.01 -1.47
C LEU A 212 17.16 -3.49 -1.40
N GLY A 213 16.94 -2.83 -2.53
CA GLY A 213 16.81 -1.38 -2.63
C GLY A 213 18.04 -0.60 -2.14
N ALA A 214 17.99 0.71 -2.32
CA ALA A 214 18.99 1.66 -1.84
C ALA A 214 18.49 2.44 -0.61
N ALA A 215 17.40 2.03 0.01
CA ALA A 215 16.84 2.74 1.15
C ALA A 215 17.85 2.87 2.29
N LYS A 216 18.08 4.09 2.72
CA LYS A 216 19.02 4.47 3.79
C LYS A 216 18.24 4.64 5.09
N VAL A 217 17.52 3.60 5.49
CA VAL A 217 16.73 3.50 6.72
C VAL A 217 17.03 2.18 7.42
N SER A 218 16.79 2.11 8.71
CA SER A 218 17.02 0.90 9.48
C SER A 218 15.98 -0.19 9.23
N ALA A 219 14.79 0.17 8.74
CA ALA A 219 13.72 -0.78 8.43
C ALA A 219 14.00 -1.55 7.14
N PRO A 220 14.22 -2.86 7.20
CA PRO A 220 14.54 -3.66 6.04
C PRO A 220 13.31 -3.93 5.17
N SER A 221 13.49 -3.85 3.86
CA SER A 221 12.52 -4.29 2.85
C SER A 221 13.00 -5.59 2.22
N VAL A 222 12.11 -6.55 2.06
CA VAL A 222 12.43 -7.87 1.47
C VAL A 222 12.11 -7.91 -0.02
N GLY A 223 10.89 -7.55 -0.40
CA GLY A 223 10.43 -7.54 -1.78
C GLY A 223 10.87 -6.34 -2.57
N GLY A 224 11.05 -5.22 -1.90
CA GLY A 224 11.39 -3.93 -2.50
C GLY A 224 10.75 -2.77 -1.75
N SER A 225 10.85 -1.57 -2.31
CA SER A 225 10.26 -0.39 -1.72
C SER A 225 9.52 0.46 -2.76
N ILE A 226 8.51 1.17 -2.29
CA ILE A 226 7.79 2.21 -3.02
C ILE A 226 8.08 3.53 -2.31
N ASN A 227 8.78 4.42 -3.00
CA ASN A 227 9.21 5.70 -2.46
C ASN A 227 8.41 6.81 -3.12
N ILE A 228 7.60 7.51 -2.36
CA ILE A 228 6.74 8.59 -2.81
C ILE A 228 7.27 9.91 -2.25
N VAL A 229 7.49 10.87 -3.15
CA VAL A 229 7.92 12.22 -2.81
C VAL A 229 6.78 13.17 -3.11
N THR A 230 6.36 13.96 -2.13
CA THR A 230 5.29 14.95 -2.30
C THR A 230 5.84 16.32 -2.73
N LYS A 231 4.96 17.17 -3.22
CA LYS A 231 5.27 18.56 -3.57
C LYS A 231 5.68 19.33 -2.32
N THR A 232 6.75 20.12 -2.38
CA THR A 232 7.33 20.89 -1.26
C THR A 232 7.67 22.33 -1.67
N ILE A 233 8.76 22.89 -1.12
CA ILE A 233 9.22 24.25 -1.32
C ILE A 233 9.47 24.63 -2.79
N ASP A 234 9.76 23.66 -3.61
CA ASP A 234 10.02 23.80 -5.04
C ASP A 234 8.72 23.82 -5.89
N ALA A 235 7.56 23.66 -5.27
CA ALA A 235 6.29 23.81 -5.95
C ALA A 235 6.16 25.23 -6.51
N GLN A 236 5.74 25.32 -7.76
CA GLN A 236 5.62 26.62 -8.45
C GLN A 236 4.35 27.34 -8.01
N LYS A 237 4.39 28.67 -8.14
CA LYS A 237 3.20 29.51 -7.98
C LYS A 237 2.18 29.15 -9.04
N GLY A 238 0.97 28.85 -8.59
CA GLY A 238 -0.16 28.49 -9.45
C GLY A 238 -1.17 27.63 -8.72
N GLY A 239 -2.15 27.22 -9.45
CA GLY A 239 -3.20 26.34 -8.91
C GLY A 239 -3.89 25.56 -10.00
N SER A 240 -4.73 24.63 -9.58
CA SER A 240 -5.60 23.89 -10.49
C SER A 240 -6.92 23.54 -9.82
N VAL A 241 -7.94 23.39 -10.63
CA VAL A 241 -9.23 22.81 -10.26
C VAL A 241 -9.54 21.72 -11.26
N SER A 242 -9.98 20.56 -10.78
CA SER A 242 -10.40 19.48 -11.66
C SER A 242 -11.68 18.83 -11.16
N TYR A 243 -12.46 18.33 -12.11
CA TYR A 243 -13.63 17.50 -11.86
C TYR A 243 -13.58 16.27 -12.75
N ALA A 244 -13.80 15.11 -12.14
CA ALA A 244 -13.87 13.84 -12.85
C ALA A 244 -15.19 13.14 -12.54
N MET A 245 -15.71 12.42 -13.54
CA MET A 245 -16.86 11.53 -13.43
C MET A 245 -16.56 10.20 -14.11
N GLY A 246 -17.24 9.15 -13.67
CA GLY A 246 -17.09 7.82 -14.25
C GLY A 246 -18.31 6.94 -14.04
N ASN A 247 -18.16 5.66 -14.36
CA ASN A 247 -19.22 4.67 -14.12
C ASN A 247 -19.55 4.53 -12.63
N ASP A 248 -20.70 3.93 -12.32
CA ASP A 248 -21.17 3.63 -10.97
C ASP A 248 -21.18 4.87 -10.04
N GLY A 249 -21.64 6.01 -10.58
CA GLY A 249 -21.75 7.24 -9.81
C GLY A 249 -20.42 7.84 -9.35
N TYR A 250 -19.27 7.42 -9.91
CA TYR A 250 -17.97 7.95 -9.53
C TYR A 250 -17.87 9.44 -9.84
N ASN A 251 -17.48 10.21 -8.86
CA ASN A 251 -17.22 11.64 -8.96
C ASN A 251 -16.00 12.01 -8.13
N LYS A 252 -15.19 12.94 -8.64
CA LYS A 252 -14.06 13.50 -7.91
C LYS A 252 -13.90 14.97 -8.22
N ILE A 253 -13.82 15.80 -7.18
CA ILE A 253 -13.45 17.21 -7.29
C ILE A 253 -12.12 17.41 -6.53
N LEU A 254 -11.24 18.20 -7.13
CA LEU A 254 -9.93 18.46 -6.58
C LEU A 254 -9.51 19.89 -6.86
N PHE A 255 -8.90 20.55 -5.88
CA PHE A 255 -8.22 21.82 -6.08
C PHE A 255 -6.82 21.80 -5.48
N THR A 256 -5.90 22.52 -6.12
CA THR A 256 -4.53 22.72 -5.62
C THR A 256 -4.15 24.18 -5.75
N VAL A 257 -3.41 24.68 -4.78
CA VAL A 257 -2.83 26.04 -4.82
C VAL A 257 -1.42 26.01 -4.24
N SER A 258 -0.48 26.66 -4.89
CA SER A 258 0.88 26.85 -4.39
C SER A 258 1.31 28.29 -4.55
N THR A 259 1.94 28.86 -3.52
CA THR A 259 2.43 30.24 -3.54
C THR A 259 3.73 30.39 -4.31
N GLY A 260 4.45 29.27 -4.51
CA GLY A 260 5.86 29.30 -4.87
C GLY A 260 6.72 29.84 -3.72
N LEU A 261 8.03 29.85 -3.91
CA LEU A 261 8.99 30.40 -2.94
C LEU A 261 8.99 31.93 -3.03
N SER A 262 8.63 32.58 -1.92
CA SER A 262 8.63 34.04 -1.80
C SER A 262 10.05 34.58 -1.59
N LYS A 263 10.26 35.89 -1.84
CA LYS A 263 11.52 36.58 -1.51
C LYS A 263 11.92 36.49 -0.05
N SER A 264 10.96 36.39 0.85
CA SER A 264 11.19 36.19 2.29
C SER A 264 11.46 34.74 2.68
N GLY A 265 11.54 33.80 1.73
CA GLY A 265 11.88 32.40 1.95
C GLY A 265 10.70 31.51 2.37
N TRP A 266 9.45 31.96 2.26
CA TRP A 266 8.26 31.15 2.54
C TRP A 266 7.71 30.53 1.27
N ALA A 267 7.25 29.29 1.38
CA ALA A 267 6.46 28.60 0.38
C ALA A 267 5.33 27.85 1.04
N MET A 268 4.17 27.80 0.40
CA MET A 268 3.01 27.07 0.87
C MET A 268 2.33 26.36 -0.30
N SER A 269 1.91 25.12 -0.08
CA SER A 269 1.08 24.34 -1.00
C SER A 269 -0.09 23.75 -0.25
N ILE A 270 -1.27 23.84 -0.82
CA ILE A 270 -2.52 23.30 -0.29
C ILE A 270 -3.20 22.49 -1.37
N LEU A 271 -3.75 21.35 -0.99
CA LEU A 271 -4.65 20.55 -1.81
C LEU A 271 -5.87 20.16 -0.98
N GLY A 272 -7.02 20.13 -1.60
CA GLY A 272 -8.25 19.61 -1.04
C GLY A 272 -9.10 18.95 -2.11
N GLY A 273 -9.77 17.86 -1.75
CA GLY A 273 -10.59 17.11 -2.68
C GLY A 273 -11.63 16.24 -2.00
N LYS A 274 -12.61 15.81 -2.80
CA LYS A 274 -13.64 14.85 -2.43
C LYS A 274 -13.83 13.85 -3.58
N THR A 275 -13.96 12.58 -3.21
CA THR A 275 -14.28 11.48 -4.14
C THR A 275 -15.47 10.72 -3.58
N TRP A 276 -16.48 10.44 -4.41
CA TRP A 276 -17.67 9.70 -3.98
C TRP A 276 -18.26 8.89 -5.12
N GLY A 277 -19.07 7.91 -4.82
CA GLY A 277 -19.75 7.08 -5.81
C GLY A 277 -20.53 5.94 -5.19
N ASP A 278 -21.23 5.20 -6.05
CA ASP A 278 -22.02 4.03 -5.67
C ASP A 278 -21.18 2.75 -5.57
N GLY A 279 -19.99 2.77 -6.19
CA GLY A 279 -19.07 1.63 -6.25
C GLY A 279 -19.42 0.63 -7.35
N TYR A 280 -18.38 0.00 -7.90
CA TYR A 280 -18.54 -1.01 -8.97
C TYR A 280 -19.25 -2.28 -8.47
N ILE A 281 -18.92 -2.72 -7.26
CA ILE A 281 -19.57 -3.85 -6.60
C ILE A 281 -20.89 -3.38 -6.00
N GLN A 282 -21.92 -4.21 -6.07
CA GLN A 282 -23.23 -3.91 -5.53
C GLN A 282 -23.17 -3.42 -4.08
N GLY A 283 -23.72 -2.24 -3.83
CA GLY A 283 -23.83 -1.68 -2.49
C GLY A 283 -22.51 -1.31 -1.80
N THR A 284 -21.49 -0.95 -2.60
CA THR A 284 -20.20 -0.49 -2.09
C THR A 284 -20.04 1.02 -2.21
N GLU A 285 -21.08 1.75 -1.82
CA GLU A 285 -21.08 3.20 -1.78
C GLU A 285 -19.92 3.72 -0.93
N PHE A 286 -19.35 4.83 -1.36
CA PHE A 286 -18.22 5.44 -0.66
C PHE A 286 -18.21 6.96 -0.74
N GLU A 287 -17.56 7.55 0.25
CA GLU A 287 -17.24 8.97 0.29
C GLU A 287 -15.87 9.14 0.95
N GLY A 288 -14.96 9.76 0.25
CA GLY A 288 -13.62 10.04 0.72
C GLY A 288 -13.23 11.49 0.50
N TYR A 289 -12.46 12.02 1.43
CA TYR A 289 -11.87 13.35 1.35
C TYR A 289 -10.35 13.19 1.34
N ASN A 290 -9.67 14.12 0.72
CA ASN A 290 -8.24 14.23 0.83
C ASN A 290 -7.84 15.69 1.02
N TRP A 291 -6.87 15.90 1.89
CA TRP A 291 -6.28 17.20 2.08
C TRP A 291 -4.78 17.08 2.31
N PHE A 292 -4.07 18.09 1.87
CA PHE A 292 -2.62 18.19 2.00
C PHE A 292 -2.25 19.65 2.26
N VAL A 293 -1.32 19.88 3.17
CA VAL A 293 -0.73 21.17 3.48
C VAL A 293 0.78 20.99 3.58
N ASN A 294 1.54 21.77 2.85
CA ASN A 294 2.97 21.93 3.07
C ASN A 294 3.27 23.41 3.29
N ILE A 295 3.98 23.71 4.34
CA ILE A 295 4.48 25.05 4.66
C ILE A 295 5.99 24.93 4.86
N ALA A 296 6.77 25.64 4.08
CA ALA A 296 8.20 25.60 4.17
C ALA A 296 8.80 26.99 4.35
N LYS A 297 9.88 27.06 5.10
CA LYS A 297 10.65 28.27 5.37
C LYS A 297 12.14 28.00 5.12
N ARG A 298 12.71 28.73 4.19
CA ARG A 298 14.15 28.84 4.02
C ARG A 298 14.61 30.06 4.81
N PHE A 299 15.29 29.83 5.93
CA PHE A 299 15.78 30.91 6.80
C PHE A 299 16.99 31.59 6.20
N ASN A 300 17.89 30.81 5.63
CA ASN A 300 19.14 31.20 4.96
C ASN A 300 19.61 30.01 4.10
N ASP A 301 20.83 30.10 3.58
CA ASP A 301 21.38 29.02 2.74
C ASP A 301 21.72 27.75 3.52
N ASN A 302 21.78 27.82 4.84
CA ASN A 302 22.16 26.71 5.70
C ASN A 302 20.96 26.01 6.37
N HIS A 303 19.84 26.71 6.55
CA HIS A 303 18.71 26.18 7.31
C HIS A 303 17.40 26.30 6.57
N GLN A 304 16.72 25.17 6.46
CA GLN A 304 15.37 25.08 5.92
C GLN A 304 14.51 24.21 6.83
N LEU A 305 13.28 24.62 7.05
CA LEU A 305 12.26 23.88 7.80
C LEU A 305 11.04 23.68 6.90
N SER A 306 10.51 22.48 6.89
CA SER A 306 9.28 22.13 6.16
C SER A 306 8.32 21.40 7.08
N PHE A 307 7.08 21.87 7.13
CA PHE A 307 5.97 21.19 7.78
C PHE A 307 5.06 20.62 6.72
N THR A 308 4.76 19.34 6.80
CA THR A 308 3.86 18.64 5.89
C THR A 308 2.79 17.90 6.68
N ALA A 309 1.53 18.10 6.33
CA ALA A 309 0.42 17.36 6.92
C ALA A 309 -0.55 16.95 5.82
N PHE A 310 -1.04 15.71 5.89
CA PHE A 310 -2.04 15.21 4.95
C PHE A 310 -2.86 14.08 5.56
N ALA A 311 -4.06 13.89 5.05
CA ALA A 311 -4.94 12.77 5.38
C ALA A 311 -5.96 12.51 4.28
N ALA A 312 -6.58 11.34 4.34
CA ALA A 312 -7.66 10.92 3.47
C ALA A 312 -8.81 10.32 4.30
N PRO A 313 -9.57 11.14 5.04
CA PRO A 313 -10.74 10.65 5.77
C PRO A 313 -11.74 10.03 4.80
N GLN A 314 -12.23 8.83 5.12
CA GLN A 314 -13.15 8.13 4.24
C GLN A 314 -14.12 7.23 5.03
N TRP A 315 -15.24 6.93 4.42
CA TRP A 315 -16.07 5.77 4.74
C TRP A 315 -16.47 5.06 3.46
N HIS A 316 -16.67 3.77 3.55
CA HIS A 316 -17.19 2.98 2.46
C HIS A 316 -17.87 1.72 2.96
N ASN A 317 -18.81 1.25 2.19
CA ASN A 317 -19.30 -0.12 2.28
C ASN A 317 -18.40 -1.01 1.41
N GLN A 318 -18.22 -2.25 1.80
CA GLN A 318 -17.34 -3.16 1.07
C GLN A 318 -18.00 -4.53 0.89
N ARG A 319 -17.45 -5.31 -0.01
CA ARG A 319 -17.64 -6.75 -0.04
C ARG A 319 -16.53 -7.38 0.80
N ASN A 320 -16.86 -8.23 1.75
CA ASN A 320 -15.89 -8.80 2.67
C ASN A 320 -14.88 -9.68 1.90
N ASN A 321 -13.61 -9.64 2.28
CA ASN A 321 -12.56 -10.50 1.72
C ASN A 321 -12.82 -12.00 1.97
N ASN A 322 -13.68 -12.36 2.92
CA ASN A 322 -14.10 -13.72 3.16
C ASN A 322 -15.29 -14.17 2.27
N ASP A 323 -15.85 -13.28 1.47
CA ASP A 323 -16.99 -13.55 0.60
C ASP A 323 -16.60 -14.19 -0.75
N GLY A 324 -15.37 -14.70 -0.89
CA GLY A 324 -14.95 -15.47 -2.05
C GLY A 324 -15.82 -16.73 -2.23
N LEU A 325 -16.25 -16.96 -3.46
CA LEU A 325 -17.09 -18.10 -3.80
C LEU A 325 -16.39 -19.02 -4.81
N PHE A 326 -16.85 -20.26 -4.90
CA PHE A 326 -16.48 -21.14 -6.00
C PHE A 326 -16.91 -20.55 -7.34
N VAL A 327 -16.22 -20.90 -8.39
CA VAL A 327 -16.54 -20.44 -9.76
C VAL A 327 -17.99 -20.76 -10.12
N ASP A 328 -18.44 -21.99 -9.86
CA ASP A 328 -19.82 -22.42 -10.13
C ASP A 328 -20.85 -21.62 -9.30
N SER A 329 -20.51 -21.29 -8.06
CA SER A 329 -21.36 -20.46 -7.21
C SER A 329 -21.53 -19.06 -7.78
N TRP A 330 -20.44 -18.39 -8.18
CA TRP A 330 -20.51 -17.09 -8.86
C TRP A 330 -21.37 -17.14 -10.12
N GLN A 331 -21.20 -18.15 -10.96
CA GLN A 331 -21.94 -18.29 -12.21
C GLN A 331 -23.44 -18.53 -11.98
N SER A 332 -23.81 -19.19 -10.90
CA SER A 332 -25.22 -19.43 -10.58
C SER A 332 -25.96 -18.16 -10.13
N LEU A 333 -25.26 -17.17 -9.58
CA LEU A 333 -25.87 -15.94 -9.08
C LEU A 333 -26.51 -15.10 -10.18
N ALA A 334 -25.97 -15.12 -11.41
CA ALA A 334 -26.48 -14.37 -12.55
C ALA A 334 -27.96 -14.71 -12.86
N LYS A 335 -28.35 -15.95 -12.63
CA LYS A 335 -29.72 -16.41 -12.90
C LYS A 335 -30.71 -15.96 -11.83
N ASN A 336 -30.23 -15.73 -10.60
CA ASN A 336 -31.11 -15.62 -9.44
C ASN A 336 -31.15 -14.19 -8.88
N TYR A 337 -30.05 -13.44 -8.93
CA TYR A 337 -29.93 -12.24 -8.10
C TYR A 337 -29.57 -10.94 -8.82
N MET A 338 -28.89 -10.97 -9.96
CA MET A 338 -28.33 -9.74 -10.54
C MET A 338 -29.15 -9.13 -11.69
N ASN A 339 -30.35 -9.64 -11.99
CA ASN A 339 -31.25 -9.10 -13.02
C ASN A 339 -30.58 -8.85 -14.39
N GLY A 340 -29.62 -9.73 -14.77
CA GLY A 340 -28.88 -9.61 -16.01
C GLY A 340 -27.59 -8.78 -15.95
N ASP A 341 -27.27 -8.18 -14.82
CA ASP A 341 -25.94 -7.60 -14.58
C ASP A 341 -24.90 -8.71 -14.25
N SER A 342 -23.62 -8.34 -14.25
CA SER A 342 -22.53 -9.29 -13.97
C SER A 342 -22.68 -9.96 -12.60
N PRO A 343 -22.67 -11.29 -12.48
CA PRO A 343 -22.75 -11.97 -11.20
C PRO A 343 -21.59 -11.64 -10.29
N TYR A 344 -20.45 -11.23 -10.85
CA TYR A 344 -19.24 -10.91 -10.12
C TYR A 344 -19.29 -9.59 -9.37
N LYS A 345 -20.31 -8.75 -9.65
CA LYS A 345 -20.65 -7.56 -8.87
C LYS A 345 -21.47 -7.87 -7.61
N TYR A 346 -21.99 -9.07 -7.44
CA TYR A 346 -22.82 -9.45 -6.31
C TYR A 346 -22.10 -9.24 -4.98
N ASN A 347 -22.81 -8.64 -4.02
CA ASN A 347 -22.33 -8.43 -2.66
C ASN A 347 -23.27 -9.09 -1.65
N PRO A 348 -22.82 -10.15 -0.97
CA PRO A 348 -23.65 -10.85 0.01
C PRO A 348 -24.11 -9.99 1.19
N SER A 349 -23.41 -8.91 1.49
CA SER A 349 -23.74 -8.00 2.60
C SER A 349 -24.78 -6.93 2.21
N TYR A 350 -25.14 -6.84 0.93
CA TYR A 350 -26.10 -5.87 0.44
C TYR A 350 -27.52 -6.24 0.85
N GLY A 351 -28.24 -5.32 1.51
CA GLY A 351 -29.60 -5.58 1.93
C GLY A 351 -30.27 -4.37 2.61
N PHE A 352 -31.47 -4.61 3.13
CA PHE A 352 -32.34 -3.59 3.67
C PHE A 352 -32.93 -4.01 5.02
N GLY A 353 -33.20 -3.00 5.86
CA GLY A 353 -33.94 -3.18 7.09
C GLY A 353 -35.46 -3.12 6.92
N ARG A 354 -36.20 -3.14 8.03
CA ARG A 354 -37.66 -3.20 8.07
C ARG A 354 -38.38 -2.09 7.33
N ASN A 355 -37.79 -0.90 7.33
CA ASN A 355 -38.43 0.29 6.72
C ASN A 355 -37.85 0.57 5.32
N GLY A 356 -37.16 -0.42 4.73
CA GLY A 356 -36.49 -0.27 3.44
C GLY A 356 -35.20 0.55 3.49
N GLU A 357 -34.70 0.86 4.69
CA GLU A 357 -33.42 1.52 4.87
C GLU A 357 -32.27 0.62 4.47
N ARG A 358 -31.29 1.19 3.77
CA ARG A 358 -30.08 0.50 3.35
C ARG A 358 -29.23 0.11 4.56
N LYS A 359 -28.88 -1.16 4.66
CA LYS A 359 -27.99 -1.69 5.70
C LYS A 359 -26.83 -2.49 5.09
N THR A 360 -25.79 -2.65 5.85
CA THR A 360 -24.63 -3.49 5.49
C THR A 360 -24.01 -4.07 6.75
N SER A 361 -23.45 -5.28 6.64
CA SER A 361 -22.57 -5.88 7.64
C SER A 361 -21.07 -5.64 7.37
N ALA A 362 -20.75 -4.98 6.26
CA ALA A 362 -19.38 -4.75 5.80
C ALA A 362 -19.14 -3.26 5.54
N TYR A 363 -19.11 -2.49 6.62
CA TYR A 363 -18.81 -1.05 6.63
C TYR A 363 -17.40 -0.79 7.13
N ASN A 364 -16.72 0.19 6.54
CA ASN A 364 -15.42 0.66 6.99
C ASN A 364 -15.38 2.20 7.02
N GLN A 365 -14.73 2.73 8.02
CA GLN A 365 -14.48 4.16 8.18
C GLN A 365 -13.10 4.36 8.78
N TYR A 366 -12.29 5.23 8.16
CA TYR A 366 -10.94 5.48 8.64
C TYR A 366 -10.47 6.90 8.36
N ASN A 367 -9.65 7.43 9.26
CA ASN A 367 -8.90 8.68 9.10
C ASN A 367 -7.50 8.49 9.72
N LYS A 368 -6.45 8.70 8.92
CA LYS A 368 -5.06 8.52 9.35
C LYS A 368 -4.21 9.75 8.98
N PRO A 369 -4.35 10.88 9.68
CA PRO A 369 -3.49 12.02 9.48
C PRO A 369 -2.02 11.66 9.66
N GLN A 370 -1.19 12.13 8.75
CA GLN A 370 0.26 12.08 8.81
C GLN A 370 0.78 13.50 8.89
N ILE A 371 1.57 13.79 9.90
CA ILE A 371 2.17 15.09 10.14
C ILE A 371 3.67 14.89 10.27
N SER A 372 4.44 15.69 9.54
CA SER A 372 5.90 15.66 9.64
C SER A 372 6.49 17.06 9.65
N MET A 373 7.57 17.21 10.36
CA MET A 373 8.39 18.40 10.40
C MET A 373 9.82 18.00 10.03
N ASN A 374 10.31 18.56 8.93
CA ASN A 374 11.62 18.24 8.38
C ASN A 374 12.53 19.45 8.48
N HIS A 375 13.66 19.30 9.15
CA HIS A 375 14.71 20.32 9.22
C HIS A 375 15.92 19.86 8.42
N LEU A 376 16.39 20.68 7.51
CA LEU A 376 17.68 20.52 6.87
C LEU A 376 18.65 21.56 7.40
N TRP A 377 19.80 21.10 7.81
CA TRP A 377 20.95 21.89 8.13
C TRP A 377 22.10 21.58 7.20
N GLN A 378 22.43 22.53 6.29
CA GLN A 378 23.65 22.48 5.50
C GLN A 378 24.78 23.00 6.37
N ILE A 379 25.58 22.10 6.93
CA ILE A 379 26.65 22.43 7.90
C ILE A 379 27.79 23.17 7.20
N ASP A 380 28.19 22.60 6.07
CA ASP A 380 29.20 23.15 5.19
C ASP A 380 28.97 22.69 3.73
N ASN A 381 29.90 22.95 2.82
CA ASN A 381 29.77 22.59 1.41
C ASN A 381 29.77 21.06 1.15
N LYS A 382 30.14 20.26 2.14
CA LYS A 382 30.23 18.79 2.03
C LYS A 382 29.29 18.05 2.92
N SER A 383 28.80 18.69 3.98
CA SER A 383 28.11 18.01 5.09
C SER A 383 26.73 18.60 5.33
N SER A 384 25.74 17.75 5.54
CA SER A 384 24.39 18.15 5.92
C SER A 384 23.80 17.22 6.96
N LEU A 385 22.86 17.72 7.75
CA LEU A 385 22.04 16.95 8.67
C LEU A 385 20.57 17.18 8.33
N SER A 386 19.88 16.09 8.03
CA SER A 386 18.45 16.08 7.78
C SER A 386 17.75 15.38 8.93
N THR A 387 16.79 16.04 9.57
CA THR A 387 16.03 15.48 10.69
C THR A 387 14.55 15.62 10.44
N ALA A 388 13.84 14.50 10.46
CA ALA A 388 12.40 14.40 10.34
C ALA A 388 11.80 13.94 11.66
N LEU A 389 10.88 14.73 12.20
CA LEU A 389 9.97 14.33 13.27
C LEU A 389 8.60 14.08 12.65
N TYR A 390 7.97 12.97 12.97
CA TYR A 390 6.67 12.65 12.41
C TYR A 390 5.73 12.00 13.39
N VAL A 391 4.43 12.23 13.16
CA VAL A 391 3.32 11.70 13.95
C VAL A 391 2.25 11.19 13.00
N SER A 392 1.71 10.00 13.29
CA SER A 392 0.51 9.49 12.64
C SER A 392 -0.53 9.13 13.70
N ILE A 393 -1.76 9.61 13.52
CA ILE A 393 -2.88 9.39 14.44
C ILE A 393 -4.00 8.73 13.65
N GLY A 394 -4.09 7.42 13.72
CA GLY A 394 -5.15 6.64 13.04
C GLY A 394 -6.37 6.48 13.94
N ARG A 395 -7.55 6.73 13.37
CA ARG A 395 -8.84 6.49 14.02
C ARG A 395 -9.77 5.89 12.98
N GLY A 396 -10.31 4.72 13.30
CA GLY A 396 -11.24 4.08 12.39
C GLY A 396 -11.76 2.76 12.88
N ALA A 397 -12.79 2.27 12.19
CA ALA A 397 -13.45 1.04 12.53
C ALA A 397 -14.11 0.41 11.29
N GLY A 398 -14.21 -0.91 11.30
CA GLY A 398 -15.07 -1.68 10.41
C GLY A 398 -16.16 -2.40 11.18
N TYR A 399 -17.26 -2.78 10.52
CA TYR A 399 -18.29 -3.60 11.16
C TYR A 399 -17.76 -5.01 11.40
N SER A 400 -18.21 -5.59 12.53
CA SER A 400 -17.91 -6.94 12.95
C SER A 400 -19.17 -7.54 13.60
N GLY A 401 -19.76 -8.49 12.93
CA GLY A 401 -20.97 -9.17 13.40
C GLY A 401 -20.68 -10.02 14.64
N GLN A 402 -21.64 -10.02 15.57
CA GLN A 402 -21.63 -10.83 16.79
C GLN A 402 -22.82 -11.78 16.78
N GLY A 403 -22.72 -12.90 17.48
CA GLY A 403 -23.77 -13.88 17.61
C GLY A 403 -23.67 -14.64 18.93
N LEU A 404 -24.81 -15.11 19.46
CA LEU A 404 -24.84 -15.94 20.67
C LEU A 404 -24.08 -17.26 20.47
N THR A 405 -24.17 -17.80 19.27
CA THR A 405 -23.44 -18.99 18.86
C THR A 405 -22.47 -18.66 17.73
N SER A 406 -21.53 -19.54 17.45
CA SER A 406 -20.64 -19.43 16.29
C SER A 406 -21.41 -19.45 14.97
N ASP A 407 -22.49 -20.25 14.88
CA ASP A 407 -23.33 -20.27 13.69
C ASP A 407 -24.04 -18.93 13.45
N ASP A 408 -24.55 -18.29 14.51
CA ASP A 408 -25.19 -16.97 14.41
C ASP A 408 -24.18 -15.91 14.00
N ARG A 409 -22.96 -15.97 14.56
CA ARG A 409 -21.89 -15.09 14.16
C ARG A 409 -21.47 -15.28 12.69
N ASN A 410 -21.35 -16.54 12.26
CA ASN A 410 -21.00 -16.86 10.88
C ASN A 410 -22.10 -16.50 9.88
N ALA A 411 -23.34 -16.37 10.32
CA ALA A 411 -24.45 -15.94 9.46
C ALA A 411 -24.29 -14.52 8.89
N TRP A 412 -23.45 -13.69 9.51
CA TRP A 412 -23.09 -12.37 8.96
C TRP A 412 -22.23 -12.45 7.70
N TYR A 413 -21.51 -13.56 7.46
CA TYR A 413 -20.63 -13.71 6.32
C TYR A 413 -21.38 -14.23 5.10
N GLY A 414 -21.01 -13.76 3.93
CA GLY A 414 -21.67 -14.09 2.69
C GLY A 414 -21.36 -15.50 2.17
N SER A 415 -20.22 -16.05 2.56
CA SER A 415 -19.75 -17.35 2.09
C SER A 415 -19.68 -18.37 3.23
N SER A 416 -20.07 -19.58 2.91
CA SER A 416 -19.80 -20.76 3.72
C SER A 416 -18.97 -21.73 2.87
N TYR A 417 -17.63 -21.66 3.01
CA TYR A 417 -16.68 -22.51 2.27
C TYR A 417 -16.89 -22.49 0.75
N GLY A 418 -16.98 -21.30 0.16
CA GLY A 418 -17.10 -21.11 -1.28
C GLY A 418 -18.52 -21.19 -1.83
N THR A 419 -19.49 -21.57 -1.01
CA THR A 419 -20.90 -21.50 -1.35
C THR A 419 -21.56 -20.28 -0.71
N LEU A 420 -22.60 -19.75 -1.35
CA LEU A 420 -23.35 -18.64 -0.79
C LEU A 420 -24.04 -19.08 0.50
N ASN A 421 -23.86 -18.33 1.58
CA ASN A 421 -24.63 -18.54 2.80
C ASN A 421 -26.07 -18.07 2.58
N THR A 422 -27.01 -18.99 2.68
CA THR A 422 -28.44 -18.74 2.42
C THR A 422 -29.23 -18.34 3.68
N LYS A 423 -28.65 -18.41 4.88
CA LYS A 423 -29.27 -17.91 6.11
C LYS A 423 -29.48 -16.39 6.00
N PHE A 424 -30.66 -15.91 6.33
CA PHE A 424 -31.08 -14.52 6.20
C PHE A 424 -30.87 -13.93 4.78
N ARG A 425 -31.29 -14.70 3.77
CA ARG A 425 -31.18 -14.29 2.37
C ARG A 425 -32.56 -14.34 1.71
N LYS A 426 -32.95 -13.20 1.12
CA LYS A 426 -34.21 -13.08 0.38
C LYS A 426 -34.09 -13.70 -1.01
N SER A 427 -35.25 -13.91 -1.67
CA SER A 427 -35.32 -14.51 -3.00
C SER A 427 -34.59 -13.69 -4.08
N ASP A 428 -34.44 -12.39 -3.89
CA ASP A 428 -33.72 -11.49 -4.78
C ASP A 428 -32.20 -11.43 -4.49
N GLY A 429 -31.71 -12.22 -3.52
CA GLY A 429 -30.32 -12.29 -3.11
C GLY A 429 -29.90 -11.25 -2.08
N THR A 430 -30.73 -10.33 -1.69
CA THR A 430 -30.42 -9.35 -0.67
C THR A 430 -30.33 -9.97 0.73
N PHE A 431 -29.47 -9.41 1.59
CA PHE A 431 -29.39 -9.85 2.97
C PHE A 431 -30.58 -9.34 3.77
N ALA A 432 -31.26 -10.23 4.48
CA ALA A 432 -32.52 -9.98 5.18
C ALA A 432 -32.26 -9.42 6.59
N TYR A 433 -31.83 -8.16 6.71
CA TYR A 433 -31.64 -7.51 8.01
C TYR A 433 -32.92 -7.39 8.82
N ASP A 434 -34.07 -7.30 8.17
CA ASP A 434 -35.40 -7.34 8.80
C ASP A 434 -35.66 -8.64 9.54
N GLU A 435 -35.27 -9.79 9.01
CA GLU A 435 -35.40 -11.07 9.68
C GLU A 435 -34.56 -11.20 10.97
N ILE A 436 -33.42 -10.46 11.04
CA ILE A 436 -32.64 -10.40 12.27
C ILE A 436 -33.38 -9.65 13.37
N TYR A 437 -34.11 -8.58 13.02
CA TYR A 437 -34.97 -7.90 13.99
C TYR A 437 -36.04 -8.83 14.52
N ASP A 438 -36.73 -9.59 13.65
CA ASP A 438 -37.76 -10.56 14.07
C ASP A 438 -37.17 -11.65 14.98
N LEU A 439 -35.99 -12.18 14.62
CA LEU A 439 -35.27 -13.16 15.42
C LEU A 439 -34.93 -12.62 16.84
N ASN A 440 -34.42 -11.40 16.92
CA ASN A 440 -33.97 -10.83 18.17
C ASN A 440 -35.16 -10.45 19.08
N GLU A 441 -36.26 -9.93 18.52
CA GLU A 441 -37.47 -9.57 19.27
C GLU A 441 -38.23 -10.78 19.79
N ALA A 442 -38.14 -11.91 19.08
CA ALA A 442 -38.71 -13.18 19.53
C ALA A 442 -37.87 -13.90 20.60
N SER A 443 -36.63 -13.43 20.83
CA SER A 443 -35.71 -14.09 21.77
C SER A 443 -35.90 -13.60 23.20
N GLU A 444 -36.13 -14.54 24.14
CA GLU A 444 -36.17 -14.25 25.57
C GLU A 444 -34.77 -13.98 26.19
N ASN A 445 -33.69 -14.30 25.47
CA ASN A 445 -32.31 -14.22 25.94
C ASN A 445 -31.53 -12.99 25.40
N GLY A 446 -32.26 -11.96 24.96
CA GLY A 446 -31.64 -10.78 24.30
C GLY A 446 -31.36 -11.01 22.82
N SER A 447 -30.57 -10.17 22.21
CA SER A 447 -30.23 -10.29 20.79
C SER A 447 -29.47 -11.59 20.51
N VAL A 448 -29.94 -12.37 19.53
CA VAL A 448 -29.25 -13.54 19.00
C VAL A 448 -28.07 -13.10 18.12
N MET A 449 -28.28 -12.02 17.34
CA MET A 449 -27.29 -11.41 16.47
C MET A 449 -27.22 -9.91 16.74
N ALA A 450 -26.03 -9.37 16.81
CA ALA A 450 -25.77 -7.95 17.03
C ALA A 450 -24.60 -7.48 16.14
N MET A 451 -24.50 -6.17 15.93
CA MET A 451 -23.39 -5.56 15.21
C MET A 451 -22.47 -4.80 16.16
N SER A 452 -21.18 -4.99 16.01
CA SER A 452 -20.15 -4.19 16.66
C SER A 452 -19.28 -3.44 15.64
N LYS A 453 -18.59 -2.40 16.12
CA LYS A 453 -17.47 -1.80 15.42
C LYS A 453 -16.16 -2.35 15.95
N SER A 454 -15.39 -2.95 15.08
CA SER A 454 -14.00 -3.33 15.31
C SER A 454 -13.13 -2.11 15.10
N LYS A 455 -12.86 -1.39 16.18
CA LYS A 455 -11.99 -0.22 16.18
C LYS A 455 -10.53 -0.65 16.12
N ASN A 456 -9.78 -0.06 15.21
CA ASN A 456 -8.35 -0.25 15.06
C ASN A 456 -7.71 1.13 14.96
N GLU A 457 -7.34 1.65 16.10
CA GLU A 457 -6.79 2.99 16.25
C GLU A 457 -5.29 2.90 16.54
N HIS A 458 -4.52 3.91 16.16
CA HIS A 458 -3.12 3.98 16.54
C HIS A 458 -2.63 5.40 16.77
N ASN A 459 -1.59 5.49 17.60
CA ASN A 459 -0.72 6.64 17.74
C ASN A 459 0.70 6.17 17.47
N TRP A 460 1.36 6.86 16.56
CA TRP A 460 2.70 6.51 16.16
C TRP A 460 3.55 7.79 16.04
N TYR A 461 4.74 7.72 16.58
CA TYR A 461 5.69 8.82 16.66
C TYR A 461 7.03 8.35 16.15
N GLY A 462 7.73 9.20 15.41
CA GLY A 462 9.04 8.81 14.92
C GLY A 462 10.01 9.97 14.75
N LEU A 463 11.27 9.60 14.80
CA LEU A 463 12.43 10.44 14.51
C LEU A 463 13.31 9.71 13.50
N LEU A 464 13.58 10.36 12.39
CA LEU A 464 14.59 9.93 11.42
C LEU A 464 15.58 11.05 11.25
N SER A 465 16.85 10.79 11.52
CA SER A 465 17.92 11.78 11.35
C SER A 465 19.06 11.18 10.56
N THR A 466 19.48 11.86 9.51
CA THR A 466 20.51 11.40 8.58
C THR A 466 21.58 12.47 8.41
N TYR A 467 22.80 12.13 8.76
CA TYR A 467 24.00 12.90 8.47
C TYR A 467 24.59 12.44 7.15
N THR A 468 24.91 13.39 6.29
CA THR A 468 25.53 13.14 4.99
C THR A 468 26.82 13.92 4.90
N THR A 469 27.90 13.33 4.41
CA THR A 469 29.16 14.04 4.18
C THR A 469 29.95 13.40 3.04
N LYS A 470 30.96 14.14 2.55
CA LYS A 470 31.90 13.67 1.55
C LYS A 470 33.29 13.52 2.12
N PHE A 471 33.89 12.36 1.91
CA PHE A 471 35.29 12.11 2.17
C PHE A 471 36.08 12.18 0.85
N GLY A 472 36.93 13.23 0.71
CA GLY A 472 37.59 13.53 -0.55
C GLY A 472 36.60 13.89 -1.66
N GLU A 473 36.89 13.48 -2.90
CA GLU A 473 36.07 13.75 -4.08
C GLU A 473 35.14 12.58 -4.47
N ASN A 474 35.47 11.39 -3.99
CA ASN A 474 34.88 10.16 -4.53
C ASN A 474 34.03 9.37 -3.54
N ILE A 475 34.00 9.70 -2.26
CA ILE A 475 33.26 8.93 -1.26
C ILE A 475 32.18 9.81 -0.66
N ASP A 476 30.91 9.39 -0.82
CA ASP A 476 29.75 9.91 -0.14
C ASP A 476 29.41 9.00 1.04
N PHE A 477 29.26 9.57 2.22
CA PHE A 477 28.89 8.85 3.44
C PHE A 477 27.54 9.32 3.96
N TYR A 478 26.74 8.37 4.39
CA TYR A 478 25.44 8.57 5.03
C TYR A 478 25.40 7.77 6.32
N GLY A 479 24.97 8.38 7.39
CA GLY A 479 24.78 7.68 8.66
C GLY A 479 23.62 8.29 9.42
N GLY A 480 22.84 7.47 10.13
CA GLY A 480 21.69 8.00 10.80
C GLY A 480 21.06 7.07 11.82
N VAL A 481 20.00 7.61 12.44
CA VAL A 481 19.18 6.92 13.42
C VAL A 481 17.73 6.99 13.02
N ASP A 482 16.98 5.92 13.32
CA ASP A 482 15.55 5.79 13.07
C ASP A 482 14.91 5.21 14.32
N VAL A 483 14.04 5.99 14.96
CA VAL A 483 13.34 5.58 16.18
C VAL A 483 11.85 5.76 15.96
N ARG A 484 11.08 4.71 16.24
CA ARG A 484 9.62 4.73 16.15
C ARG A 484 8.98 4.11 17.38
N TYR A 485 7.96 4.78 17.87
CA TYR A 485 7.05 4.28 18.91
C TYR A 485 5.65 4.16 18.34
N TYR A 486 5.04 3.01 18.53
CA TYR A 486 3.70 2.69 18.07
C TYR A 486 2.85 2.15 19.22
N LYS A 487 1.62 2.66 19.31
CA LYS A 487 0.56 2.12 20.13
C LYS A 487 -0.67 1.90 19.25
N GLY A 488 -1.07 0.65 19.06
CA GLY A 488 -2.35 0.26 18.47
C GLY A 488 -3.39 0.00 19.56
N THR A 489 -4.61 0.52 19.40
CA THR A 489 -5.74 0.22 20.30
C THR A 489 -6.80 -0.53 19.51
N HIS A 490 -7.16 -1.70 19.99
CA HIS A 490 -8.07 -2.63 19.34
C HIS A 490 -9.24 -2.97 20.25
N THR A 491 -10.43 -2.47 19.89
CA THR A 491 -11.63 -2.62 20.70
C THR A 491 -12.81 -2.96 19.81
N ASN A 492 -13.68 -3.85 20.23
CA ASN A 492 -14.98 -4.04 19.59
C ASN A 492 -16.08 -3.47 20.48
N GLU A 493 -16.91 -2.57 19.96
CA GLU A 493 -18.03 -1.95 20.68
C GLU A 493 -19.34 -2.21 19.96
N LEU A 494 -20.38 -2.62 20.68
CA LEU A 494 -21.71 -2.81 20.14
C LEU A 494 -22.27 -1.51 19.55
N VAL A 495 -22.83 -1.57 18.35
CA VAL A 495 -23.42 -0.42 17.65
C VAL A 495 -24.90 -0.61 17.29
N ASP A 496 -25.35 -1.86 17.12
CA ASP A 496 -26.75 -2.16 16.80
C ASP A 496 -27.13 -3.51 17.41
N LEU A 497 -28.22 -3.53 18.17
CA LEU A 497 -28.79 -4.75 18.77
C LEU A 497 -29.92 -5.35 17.91
N TYR A 498 -30.24 -4.71 16.77
CA TYR A 498 -31.29 -5.14 15.85
C TYR A 498 -32.60 -5.51 16.57
N GLY A 499 -33.14 -4.57 17.36
CA GLY A 499 -34.41 -4.72 18.07
C GLY A 499 -34.36 -5.48 19.39
N GLY A 500 -33.22 -6.10 19.73
CA GLY A 500 -33.06 -6.74 21.02
C GLY A 500 -32.78 -5.76 22.16
N GLU A 501 -33.08 -6.13 23.38
CA GLU A 501 -32.88 -5.27 24.56
C GLU A 501 -31.41 -5.24 25.04
N TYR A 502 -30.69 -6.35 24.86
CA TYR A 502 -29.29 -6.54 25.27
C TYR A 502 -28.64 -7.67 24.46
N PHE A 503 -27.34 -7.76 24.53
CA PHE A 503 -26.55 -8.87 23.99
C PHE A 503 -25.72 -9.52 25.09
N VAL A 504 -25.55 -10.85 25.06
CA VAL A 504 -24.70 -11.62 25.98
C VAL A 504 -23.53 -12.20 25.22
N ASP A 505 -22.31 -11.69 25.45
CA ASP A 505 -21.09 -12.16 24.78
C ASP A 505 -20.49 -13.39 25.49
N SER A 506 -21.28 -14.44 25.64
CA SER A 506 -20.85 -15.66 26.31
C SER A 506 -19.79 -16.44 25.51
N SER A 507 -19.83 -16.31 24.19
CA SER A 507 -18.88 -16.99 23.28
C SER A 507 -17.44 -16.53 23.46
N SER A 508 -17.21 -15.26 23.72
CA SER A 508 -15.86 -14.69 23.97
C SER A 508 -15.49 -14.73 25.45
N ARG A 509 -16.42 -14.34 26.32
CA ARG A 509 -16.16 -14.19 27.74
C ARG A 509 -15.89 -15.49 28.47
N LYS A 510 -16.48 -16.63 28.00
CA LYS A 510 -16.15 -17.96 28.51
C LYS A 510 -14.69 -18.37 28.30
N ASN A 511 -14.02 -17.77 27.33
CA ASN A 511 -12.61 -18.05 27.02
C ASN A 511 -11.64 -17.23 27.88
N VAL A 512 -12.14 -16.38 28.77
CA VAL A 512 -11.32 -15.66 29.74
C VAL A 512 -10.78 -16.69 30.76
N LEU A 513 -9.46 -16.80 30.86
CA LEU A 513 -8.81 -17.81 31.68
C LEU A 513 -8.87 -17.44 33.16
N ALA A 514 -9.35 -18.33 34.01
CA ALA A 514 -9.44 -18.11 35.45
C ALA A 514 -8.06 -17.80 36.09
N ALA A 515 -6.99 -18.39 35.57
CA ALA A 515 -5.60 -18.10 36.00
C ALA A 515 -5.12 -16.67 35.65
N ASN A 516 -5.74 -16.06 34.65
CA ASN A 516 -5.35 -14.73 34.14
C ASN A 516 -6.37 -13.64 34.49
N ASN A 517 -7.59 -14.03 34.87
CA ASN A 517 -8.64 -13.08 35.19
C ASN A 517 -9.62 -13.65 36.22
N VAL A 518 -9.66 -13.03 37.39
CA VAL A 518 -10.57 -13.43 38.47
C VAL A 518 -12.04 -13.34 38.04
N ALA A 519 -12.40 -12.42 37.15
CA ALA A 519 -13.73 -12.27 36.59
C ALA A 519 -14.20 -13.52 35.80
N ALA A 520 -13.30 -14.34 35.30
CA ALA A 520 -13.63 -15.57 34.59
C ALA A 520 -14.38 -16.58 35.48
N ALA A 521 -14.17 -16.54 36.80
CA ALA A 521 -14.85 -17.38 37.75
C ALA A 521 -16.22 -16.83 38.18
N ASP A 522 -16.56 -15.60 37.77
CA ASP A 522 -17.84 -14.94 38.08
C ASP A 522 -18.86 -15.19 36.94
N PRO A 523 -19.93 -15.94 37.19
CA PRO A 523 -20.97 -16.16 36.17
C PRO A 523 -21.63 -14.88 35.69
N SER A 524 -21.64 -13.82 36.50
CA SER A 524 -22.18 -12.50 36.09
C SER A 524 -21.36 -11.85 34.99
N PHE A 525 -20.04 -12.06 34.95
CA PHE A 525 -19.19 -11.56 33.86
C PHE A 525 -19.53 -12.22 32.52
N VAL A 526 -19.68 -13.53 32.50
CA VAL A 526 -20.01 -14.30 31.27
C VAL A 526 -21.40 -13.96 30.77
N ASN A 527 -22.35 -13.80 31.68
CA ASN A 527 -23.76 -13.56 31.38
C ASN A 527 -24.17 -12.08 31.43
N GLN A 528 -23.22 -11.16 31.44
CA GLN A 528 -23.49 -9.73 31.48
C GLN A 528 -24.36 -9.29 30.30
N LYS A 529 -25.43 -8.56 30.58
CA LYS A 529 -26.32 -7.96 29.59
C LYS A 529 -25.71 -6.68 29.06
N LEU A 530 -25.22 -6.73 27.83
CA LEU A 530 -24.51 -5.63 27.18
C LEU A 530 -25.46 -4.78 26.36
N LYS A 531 -25.19 -3.47 26.32
CA LYS A 531 -25.93 -2.47 25.55
C LYS A 531 -25.06 -1.89 24.44
N VAL A 532 -25.67 -1.09 23.56
CA VAL A 532 -24.92 -0.30 22.57
C VAL A 532 -23.87 0.56 23.28
N GLY A 533 -22.64 0.52 22.78
CA GLY A 533 -21.46 1.16 23.37
C GLY A 533 -20.63 0.26 24.27
N ASP A 534 -21.15 -0.89 24.71
CA ASP A 534 -20.40 -1.83 25.53
C ASP A 534 -19.43 -2.65 24.69
N VAL A 535 -18.34 -3.07 25.33
CA VAL A 535 -17.25 -3.83 24.71
C VAL A 535 -17.63 -5.30 24.58
N VAL A 536 -17.39 -5.86 23.41
CA VAL A 536 -17.50 -7.28 23.08
C VAL A 536 -16.21 -7.79 22.47
N TYR A 537 -15.96 -9.08 22.57
CA TYR A 537 -14.93 -9.83 21.87
C TYR A 537 -13.49 -9.47 22.25
N ARG A 538 -13.07 -8.19 22.25
CA ARG A 538 -11.70 -7.78 22.54
C ARG A 538 -11.61 -6.34 23.01
N ASP A 539 -10.60 -6.08 23.83
CA ASP A 539 -10.14 -4.74 24.21
C ASP A 539 -8.67 -4.81 24.65
N TYR A 540 -7.75 -4.41 23.77
CA TYR A 540 -6.32 -4.42 24.07
C TYR A 540 -5.56 -3.33 23.34
N ASP A 541 -4.39 -3.00 23.87
CA ASP A 541 -3.38 -2.20 23.21
C ASP A 541 -2.20 -3.08 22.79
N GLY A 542 -1.72 -2.90 21.56
CA GLY A 542 -0.46 -3.44 21.08
C GLY A 542 0.61 -2.34 21.03
N TYR A 543 1.80 -2.63 21.51
CA TYR A 543 2.91 -1.70 21.54
C TYR A 543 4.09 -2.26 20.77
N VAL A 544 4.67 -1.42 19.90
CA VAL A 544 5.90 -1.72 19.18
C VAL A 544 6.84 -0.55 19.26
N VAL A 545 8.07 -0.80 19.69
CA VAL A 545 9.15 0.20 19.67
C VAL A 545 10.26 -0.32 18.75
N SER A 546 10.65 0.48 17.78
CA SER A 546 11.77 0.19 16.87
C SER A 546 12.83 1.27 17.02
N GLU A 547 14.03 0.85 17.33
CA GLU A 547 15.22 1.70 17.50
C GLU A 547 16.31 1.18 16.59
N GLY A 548 16.83 2.03 15.69
CA GLY A 548 17.81 1.58 14.73
C GLY A 548 18.84 2.65 14.37
N ALA A 549 19.98 2.17 13.92
CA ALA A 549 21.03 2.97 13.31
C ALA A 549 21.47 2.34 12.00
N PHE A 550 21.87 3.18 11.06
CA PHE A 550 22.33 2.75 9.75
C PHE A 550 23.52 3.57 9.27
N ALA A 551 24.32 2.99 8.40
CA ALA A 551 25.42 3.66 7.72
C ALA A 551 25.56 3.11 6.30
N GLN A 552 25.92 4.00 5.38
CA GLN A 552 26.24 3.67 4.00
C GLN A 552 27.40 4.51 3.49
N ALA A 553 28.32 3.89 2.77
CA ALA A 553 29.37 4.58 2.02
C ALA A 553 29.21 4.26 0.54
N GLU A 554 29.30 5.29 -0.29
CA GLU A 554 29.24 5.19 -1.74
C GLU A 554 30.54 5.69 -2.33
N TYR A 555 31.16 4.90 -3.20
CA TYR A 555 32.37 5.27 -3.93
C TYR A 555 32.01 5.53 -5.39
N ASN A 556 32.31 6.73 -5.89
CA ASN A 556 32.01 7.16 -7.25
C ASN A 556 33.27 7.70 -7.91
N LYS A 557 33.79 7.00 -8.92
CA LYS A 557 34.94 7.47 -9.70
C LYS A 557 34.84 7.04 -11.17
N GLY A 558 34.74 8.03 -12.03
CA GLY A 558 34.62 7.80 -13.48
C GLY A 558 33.40 6.91 -13.79
N ASN A 559 33.64 5.79 -14.44
CA ASN A 559 32.59 4.82 -14.82
C ASN A 559 32.24 3.81 -13.71
N PHE A 560 32.91 3.84 -12.59
CA PHE A 560 32.74 2.88 -11.51
C PHE A 560 32.03 3.50 -10.32
N ASN A 561 30.98 2.80 -9.84
CA ASN A 561 30.23 3.14 -8.66
C ASN A 561 30.13 1.91 -7.76
N ALA A 562 30.23 2.09 -6.47
CA ALA A 562 30.08 1.03 -5.50
C ALA A 562 29.42 1.56 -4.23
N PHE A 563 28.72 0.70 -3.52
CA PHE A 563 28.25 1.03 -2.17
C PHE A 563 28.40 -0.17 -1.22
N ILE A 564 28.52 0.15 0.05
CA ILE A 564 28.37 -0.76 1.17
C ILE A 564 27.45 -0.12 2.20
N ALA A 565 26.51 -0.88 2.74
CA ALA A 565 25.56 -0.39 3.74
C ALA A 565 25.31 -1.43 4.82
N GLY A 566 25.04 -0.96 6.02
CA GLY A 566 24.65 -1.79 7.14
C GLY A 566 23.67 -1.07 8.06
N SER A 567 22.89 -1.85 8.79
CA SER A 567 22.03 -1.34 9.86
C SER A 567 21.95 -2.31 11.03
N LEU A 568 21.64 -1.77 12.20
CA LEU A 568 21.35 -2.52 13.41
C LEU A 568 20.07 -1.94 14.01
N SER A 569 19.17 -2.78 14.46
CA SER A 569 17.91 -2.36 15.08
C SER A 569 17.48 -3.27 16.22
N ASN A 570 16.73 -2.72 17.16
CA ASN A 570 15.99 -3.46 18.15
C ASN A 570 14.49 -3.22 17.95
N THR A 571 13.68 -4.28 18.00
CA THR A 571 12.23 -4.20 17.95
C THR A 571 11.65 -4.83 19.21
N GLY A 572 11.06 -4.01 20.08
CA GLY A 572 10.40 -4.42 21.31
C GLY A 572 8.89 -4.46 21.14
N ASN A 573 8.27 -5.54 21.62
CA ASN A 573 6.83 -5.78 21.48
C ASN A 573 6.22 -6.13 22.82
N TRP A 574 5.06 -5.55 23.16
CA TRP A 574 4.24 -5.95 24.32
C TRP A 574 2.77 -5.62 24.11
N ARG A 575 1.89 -6.29 24.87
CA ARG A 575 0.45 -6.07 24.90
C ARG A 575 -0.04 -5.58 26.25
N TYR A 576 -1.12 -4.89 26.26
CA TYR A 576 -1.92 -4.56 27.45
C TYR A 576 -3.38 -4.90 27.17
N ASP A 577 -3.89 -5.95 27.81
CA ASP A 577 -5.22 -6.49 27.58
C ASP A 577 -6.18 -6.13 28.72
N ARG A 578 -7.37 -5.63 28.39
CA ARG A 578 -8.41 -5.25 29.34
C ARG A 578 -9.62 -6.17 29.31
N PHE A 579 -9.63 -7.14 28.40
CA PHE A 579 -10.78 -8.03 28.19
C PHE A 579 -10.53 -9.45 28.75
N TYR A 580 -9.42 -10.07 28.37
CA TYR A 580 -9.10 -11.46 28.73
C TYR A 580 -8.26 -11.61 29.99
N TYR A 581 -7.74 -10.52 30.54
CA TYR A 581 -6.85 -10.51 31.68
C TYR A 581 -7.29 -9.52 32.74
N ASP A 582 -7.10 -9.85 34.02
CA ASP A 582 -7.25 -8.89 35.10
C ASP A 582 -6.12 -7.84 35.08
N LYS A 583 -6.26 -6.83 35.91
CA LYS A 583 -5.32 -5.70 35.96
C LYS A 583 -3.88 -6.17 36.30
N ALA A 584 -3.72 -7.22 37.10
CA ALA A 584 -2.39 -7.73 37.48
C ALA A 584 -1.69 -8.45 36.34
N HIS A 585 -2.44 -9.06 35.43
CA HIS A 585 -1.95 -9.86 34.29
C HIS A 585 -2.16 -9.17 32.94
N ALA A 586 -2.71 -7.95 32.92
CA ALA A 586 -3.07 -7.22 31.70
C ALA A 586 -1.87 -6.93 30.80
N LYS A 587 -0.70 -6.66 31.37
CA LYS A 587 0.53 -6.41 30.62
C LYS A 587 1.27 -7.71 30.33
N SER A 588 1.53 -7.98 29.08
CA SER A 588 2.37 -9.12 28.66
C SER A 588 3.85 -8.90 29.01
N LYS A 589 4.64 -9.96 28.87
CA LYS A 589 6.10 -9.81 28.78
C LYS A 589 6.45 -8.94 27.56
N THR A 590 7.56 -8.20 27.68
CA THR A 590 8.18 -7.51 26.54
C THR A 590 9.11 -8.48 25.83
N VAL A 591 8.94 -8.61 24.51
CA VAL A 591 9.80 -9.45 23.66
C VAL A 591 10.61 -8.53 22.74
N ASN A 592 11.93 -8.72 22.74
CA ASN A 592 12.85 -7.92 21.94
C ASN A 592 13.54 -8.78 20.89
N PHE A 593 13.70 -8.24 19.68
CA PHE A 593 14.39 -8.86 18.57
C PHE A 593 15.42 -7.90 18.02
N ILE A 594 16.68 -8.36 17.97
CA ILE A 594 17.78 -7.59 17.36
C ILE A 594 17.83 -7.96 15.89
N GLY A 595 17.60 -6.97 15.03
CA GLY A 595 17.70 -7.07 13.57
C GLY A 595 18.97 -6.41 13.05
N TRP A 596 19.45 -6.86 11.89
CA TRP A 596 20.57 -6.23 11.21
C TRP A 596 20.50 -6.45 9.70
N THR A 597 21.15 -5.58 8.96
CA THR A 597 21.32 -5.70 7.52
C THR A 597 22.77 -5.47 7.14
N ALA A 598 23.24 -6.18 6.11
CA ALA A 598 24.49 -5.91 5.44
C ALA A 598 24.27 -6.07 3.93
N LYS A 599 24.57 -5.04 3.14
CA LYS A 599 24.38 -5.07 1.70
C LYS A 599 25.45 -4.26 0.99
N GLY A 600 25.72 -4.62 -0.25
CA GLY A 600 26.64 -3.92 -1.11
C GLY A 600 26.35 -4.13 -2.57
N GLY A 601 26.89 -3.28 -3.41
CA GLY A 601 26.69 -3.37 -4.83
C GLY A 601 27.72 -2.59 -5.62
N LEU A 602 27.81 -2.95 -6.89
CA LEU A 602 28.74 -2.38 -7.86
C LEU A 602 27.97 -2.01 -9.13
N ASN A 603 28.33 -0.88 -9.74
CA ASN A 603 27.90 -0.53 -11.08
C ASN A 603 29.11 -0.12 -11.91
N TYR A 604 29.15 -0.54 -13.16
CA TYR A 604 30.14 -0.12 -14.11
C TYR A 604 29.51 0.35 -15.43
N ASN A 605 29.81 1.57 -15.82
CA ASN A 605 29.33 2.16 -17.08
C ASN A 605 30.31 1.83 -18.20
N LEU A 606 29.88 1.00 -19.15
CA LEU A 606 30.61 0.62 -20.34
C LEU A 606 30.32 1.65 -21.44
N GLY A 607 31.04 2.76 -21.42
CA GLY A 607 30.81 3.89 -22.31
C GLY A 607 29.50 4.64 -21.99
N GLU A 608 28.95 5.33 -22.99
CA GLU A 608 27.77 6.18 -22.82
C GLU A 608 26.45 5.41 -22.78
N HIS A 609 26.39 4.24 -23.38
CA HIS A 609 25.15 3.52 -23.63
C HIS A 609 24.89 2.32 -22.73
N HIS A 610 25.91 1.69 -22.18
CA HIS A 610 25.77 0.42 -21.46
C HIS A 610 26.16 0.57 -20.00
N ASN A 611 25.48 -0.15 -19.13
CA ASN A 611 25.94 -0.36 -17.75
C ASN A 611 25.60 -1.76 -17.27
N VAL A 612 26.43 -2.27 -16.37
CA VAL A 612 26.22 -3.52 -15.67
C VAL A 612 26.30 -3.26 -14.19
N PHE A 613 25.38 -3.82 -13.42
CA PHE A 613 25.45 -3.74 -11.98
C PHE A 613 25.20 -5.10 -11.32
N GLY A 614 25.66 -5.22 -10.10
CA GLY A 614 25.32 -6.32 -9.22
C GLY A 614 25.20 -5.86 -7.80
N ASN A 615 24.33 -6.49 -7.05
CA ASN A 615 24.21 -6.28 -5.61
C ASN A 615 23.99 -7.60 -4.88
N ILE A 616 24.38 -7.60 -3.62
CA ILE A 616 24.21 -8.73 -2.71
C ILE A 616 23.88 -8.19 -1.33
N GLY A 617 23.09 -8.92 -0.56
CA GLY A 617 22.84 -8.55 0.81
C GLY A 617 22.21 -9.64 1.63
N PHE A 618 22.30 -9.44 2.93
CA PHE A 618 21.72 -10.29 3.95
C PHE A 618 20.96 -9.43 4.94
N ILE A 619 19.75 -9.88 5.31
CA ILE A 619 18.87 -9.22 6.25
C ILE A 619 18.47 -10.21 7.34
N SER A 620 18.60 -9.80 8.60
CA SER A 620 17.97 -10.45 9.73
C SER A 620 16.90 -9.52 10.27
N ARG A 621 15.63 -9.89 10.10
CA ARG A 621 14.47 -9.05 10.41
C ARG A 621 13.67 -9.65 11.56
N ALA A 622 13.24 -8.80 12.50
CA ALA A 622 12.30 -9.18 13.53
C ALA A 622 10.98 -9.73 12.94
N PRO A 623 10.38 -10.75 13.55
CA PRO A 623 9.03 -11.18 13.18
C PRO A 623 8.02 -10.06 13.51
N PHE A 624 6.86 -10.07 12.85
CA PHE A 624 5.80 -9.12 13.15
C PHE A 624 5.20 -9.36 14.53
N PHE A 625 4.54 -8.35 15.07
CA PHE A 625 3.79 -8.44 16.31
C PHE A 625 2.71 -9.52 16.22
N SER A 626 1.85 -9.42 15.19
CA SER A 626 0.75 -10.34 14.97
C SER A 626 1.21 -11.61 14.26
N GLY A 627 0.99 -12.77 14.85
CA GLY A 627 1.36 -14.07 14.29
C GLY A 627 2.86 -14.37 14.33
N GLY A 628 3.67 -13.46 14.86
CA GLY A 628 5.10 -13.62 15.05
C GLY A 628 5.48 -13.55 16.53
N ALA A 629 5.58 -12.36 17.11
CA ALA A 629 5.89 -12.19 18.53
C ALA A 629 4.78 -12.72 19.45
N PHE A 630 3.53 -12.56 19.05
CA PHE A 630 2.35 -13.11 19.74
C PHE A 630 1.62 -14.12 18.87
N LEU A 631 1.26 -15.28 19.46
CA LEU A 631 0.56 -16.35 18.76
C LEU A 631 -0.86 -15.96 18.34
N GLN A 632 -1.61 -15.36 19.27
CA GLN A 632 -2.98 -14.92 19.09
C GLN A 632 -3.11 -13.48 19.58
N SER A 633 -2.48 -12.54 18.88
CA SER A 633 -2.38 -11.14 19.29
C SER A 633 -3.72 -10.45 19.56
N THR A 634 -4.81 -10.96 19.00
CA THR A 634 -6.16 -10.42 19.22
C THR A 634 -6.71 -10.72 20.62
N THR A 635 -6.39 -11.89 21.19
CA THR A 635 -7.07 -12.42 22.38
C THR A 635 -6.13 -12.86 23.49
N SER A 636 -4.81 -12.87 23.26
CA SER A 636 -3.88 -13.48 24.21
C SER A 636 -2.59 -12.69 24.38
N ASN A 637 -2.13 -12.61 25.64
CA ASN A 637 -0.81 -12.10 26.00
C ASN A 637 0.31 -13.14 25.82
N MET A 638 -0.02 -14.33 25.32
CA MET A 638 0.93 -15.40 25.12
C MET A 638 1.92 -15.06 24.00
N THR A 639 3.18 -14.99 24.37
CA THR A 639 4.28 -14.77 23.42
C THR A 639 4.64 -16.07 22.72
N ASN A 640 5.09 -15.97 21.48
CA ASN A 640 5.57 -17.10 20.72
C ASN A 640 7.04 -17.40 21.08
N SER A 641 7.27 -18.48 21.83
CA SER A 641 8.62 -18.92 22.22
C SER A 641 9.47 -19.38 21.04
N ASP A 642 8.83 -19.77 19.94
CA ASP A 642 9.51 -20.26 18.73
C ASP A 642 9.76 -19.15 17.70
N ALA A 643 9.37 -17.90 18.02
CA ALA A 643 9.61 -16.77 17.16
C ALA A 643 11.10 -16.46 17.04
N VAL A 644 11.59 -16.44 15.83
CA VAL A 644 12.97 -16.11 15.49
C VAL A 644 12.98 -15.02 14.40
N ASN A 645 14.12 -14.36 14.24
CA ASN A 645 14.29 -13.45 13.13
C ASN A 645 14.20 -14.18 11.79
N GLU A 646 13.46 -13.63 10.89
CA GLU A 646 13.49 -14.02 9.49
C GLU A 646 14.83 -13.63 8.87
N LYS A 647 15.39 -14.48 8.03
CA LYS A 647 16.67 -14.25 7.37
C LYS A 647 16.46 -14.22 5.86
N ILE A 648 16.96 -13.20 5.22
CA ILE A 648 16.83 -13.01 3.79
C ILE A 648 18.21 -12.84 3.18
N PHE A 649 18.55 -13.72 2.25
CA PHE A 649 19.69 -13.56 1.36
C PHE A 649 19.19 -13.15 -0.01
N SER A 650 19.78 -12.11 -0.61
CA SER A 650 19.41 -11.67 -1.95
C SER A 650 20.66 -11.34 -2.77
N ALA A 651 20.64 -11.74 -4.03
CA ALA A 651 21.64 -11.38 -5.03
C ALA A 651 20.96 -11.00 -6.34
N GLU A 652 21.46 -9.98 -7.00
CA GLU A 652 20.91 -9.47 -8.25
C GLU A 652 22.00 -9.02 -9.20
N ILE A 653 21.80 -9.26 -10.49
CA ILE A 653 22.63 -8.75 -11.57
C ILE A 653 21.72 -8.03 -12.56
N GLY A 654 22.11 -6.85 -12.99
CA GLY A 654 21.38 -6.04 -13.95
C GLY A 654 22.25 -5.56 -15.09
N TYR A 655 21.62 -5.37 -16.24
CA TYR A 655 22.20 -4.74 -17.41
C TYR A 655 21.27 -3.65 -17.90
N GLY A 656 21.80 -2.47 -18.17
CA GLY A 656 21.11 -1.33 -18.75
C GLY A 656 21.69 -0.95 -20.10
N PHE A 657 20.78 -0.64 -21.04
CA PHE A 657 21.12 0.00 -22.31
C PHE A 657 20.35 1.31 -22.43
N ARG A 658 21.02 2.36 -22.86
CA ARG A 658 20.41 3.68 -23.08
C ARG A 658 20.92 4.30 -24.36
N SER A 659 19.97 4.77 -25.16
CA SER A 659 20.22 5.56 -26.35
C SER A 659 19.11 6.60 -26.53
N LYS A 660 19.26 7.44 -27.53
CA LYS A 660 18.27 8.46 -27.89
C LYS A 660 16.87 7.87 -28.21
N PHE A 661 16.82 6.68 -28.76
CA PHE A 661 15.58 6.06 -29.26
C PHE A 661 15.15 4.83 -28.47
N PHE A 662 16.03 4.28 -27.62
CA PHE A 662 15.76 3.01 -26.95
C PHE A 662 16.48 2.95 -25.61
N THR A 663 15.73 2.62 -24.57
CA THR A 663 16.23 2.31 -23.22
C THR A 663 15.70 0.97 -22.82
N ALA A 664 16.56 0.10 -22.30
CA ALA A 664 16.16 -1.21 -21.79
C ALA A 664 16.93 -1.57 -20.53
N ASN A 665 16.28 -2.29 -19.62
CA ASN A 665 16.88 -2.86 -18.42
C ASN A 665 16.55 -4.34 -18.35
N LEU A 666 17.55 -5.15 -18.07
CA LEU A 666 17.44 -6.60 -17.83
C LEU A 666 17.97 -6.88 -16.43
N ASN A 667 17.16 -7.49 -15.57
CA ASN A 667 17.54 -7.86 -14.21
C ASN A 667 17.31 -9.35 -13.99
N VAL A 668 18.26 -9.99 -13.31
CA VAL A 668 18.16 -11.38 -12.83
C VAL A 668 18.33 -11.34 -11.32
N TYR A 669 17.39 -11.91 -10.60
CA TYR A 669 17.38 -11.88 -9.13
C TYR A 669 17.23 -13.27 -8.53
N HIS A 670 17.80 -13.43 -7.33
CA HIS A 670 17.70 -14.63 -6.51
C HIS A 670 17.60 -14.20 -5.05
N THR A 671 16.45 -14.46 -4.44
CA THR A 671 16.17 -14.11 -3.04
C THR A 671 15.73 -15.36 -2.30
N LYS A 672 16.49 -15.76 -1.30
CA LYS A 672 16.17 -16.85 -0.38
C LYS A 672 15.64 -16.26 0.92
N TRP A 673 14.43 -16.63 1.29
CA TRP A 673 13.76 -16.22 2.53
C TRP A 673 13.73 -17.42 3.46
N MET A 674 14.31 -17.29 4.64
CA MET A 674 14.53 -18.36 5.59
C MET A 674 13.92 -18.00 6.94
N ASP A 675 13.57 -19.04 7.71
CA ASP A 675 13.06 -18.93 9.08
C ASP A 675 11.79 -18.08 9.22
N LYS A 676 10.95 -18.06 8.18
CA LYS A 676 9.66 -17.36 8.26
C LYS A 676 8.78 -18.03 9.29
N THR A 677 8.15 -17.22 10.16
CA THR A 677 7.05 -17.64 11.02
C THR A 677 5.73 -17.44 10.28
N MET A 678 4.90 -18.48 10.25
CA MET A 678 3.62 -18.44 9.55
C MET A 678 2.53 -19.08 10.41
N THR A 679 1.42 -18.36 10.60
CA THR A 679 0.23 -18.91 11.25
C THR A 679 -0.87 -19.13 10.24
N LYS A 680 -1.44 -20.32 10.23
CA LYS A 680 -2.61 -20.68 9.40
C LYS A 680 -3.79 -21.04 10.30
N GLY A 681 -4.92 -20.37 10.09
CA GLY A 681 -6.17 -20.68 10.78
C GLY A 681 -6.82 -21.92 10.20
N ILE A 682 -7.34 -22.77 11.08
CA ILE A 682 -8.04 -24.00 10.73
C ILE A 682 -9.40 -23.96 11.41
N GLU A 683 -10.48 -24.14 10.65
CA GLU A 683 -11.81 -24.21 11.20
C GLU A 683 -12.13 -25.64 11.63
N VAL A 684 -12.59 -25.77 12.85
CA VAL A 684 -13.02 -27.04 13.46
C VAL A 684 -14.51 -27.19 13.23
N LEU A 685 -14.92 -28.25 12.51
CA LEU A 685 -16.29 -28.51 12.16
C LEU A 685 -16.79 -29.79 12.82
N ASP A 686 -18.05 -29.78 13.24
CA ASP A 686 -18.81 -31.00 13.58
C ASP A 686 -20.02 -31.13 12.67
N ASN A 687 -20.08 -32.23 11.90
CA ASN A 687 -21.12 -32.48 10.92
C ASN A 687 -21.37 -31.30 9.96
N GLY A 688 -20.29 -30.60 9.56
CA GLY A 688 -20.34 -29.45 8.69
C GLY A 688 -20.71 -28.14 9.39
N LYS A 689 -20.93 -28.16 10.70
CA LYS A 689 -21.17 -26.95 11.49
C LYS A 689 -19.90 -26.49 12.17
N PHE A 690 -19.70 -25.17 12.20
CA PHE A 690 -18.55 -24.54 12.86
C PHE A 690 -18.63 -24.77 14.38
N VAL A 691 -17.55 -25.26 14.97
CA VAL A 691 -17.40 -25.47 16.42
C VAL A 691 -16.43 -24.45 17.00
N ASP A 692 -15.24 -24.37 16.44
CA ASP A 692 -14.17 -23.46 16.87
C ASP A 692 -13.14 -23.24 15.77
N ARG A 693 -12.14 -22.41 16.05
CA ARG A 693 -10.98 -22.17 15.18
C ARG A 693 -9.70 -22.50 15.92
N MET A 694 -8.83 -23.27 15.29
CA MET A 694 -7.45 -23.48 15.75
C MET A 694 -6.48 -22.71 14.88
N GLY A 695 -5.32 -22.39 15.42
CA GLY A 695 -4.17 -21.88 14.66
C GLY A 695 -3.08 -22.95 14.62
N LEU A 696 -2.48 -23.15 13.47
CA LEU A 696 -1.22 -23.85 13.32
C LEU A 696 -0.11 -22.81 13.15
N ASN A 697 0.74 -22.69 14.17
CA ASN A 697 1.89 -21.80 14.13
C ASN A 697 3.13 -22.57 13.70
N MET A 698 3.68 -22.21 12.55
CA MET A 698 4.85 -22.84 11.93
C MET A 698 6.03 -21.88 11.97
N SER A 699 7.18 -22.36 12.38
CA SER A 699 8.47 -21.65 12.31
C SER A 699 9.43 -22.38 11.37
N GLY A 700 10.44 -21.69 10.88
CA GLY A 700 11.44 -22.28 9.98
C GLY A 700 10.91 -22.56 8.57
N VAL A 701 9.96 -21.79 8.10
CA VAL A 701 9.44 -21.91 6.72
C VAL A 701 10.33 -21.12 5.77
N ASP A 702 10.86 -21.80 4.77
CA ASP A 702 11.77 -21.21 3.77
C ASP A 702 11.10 -21.09 2.41
N ALA A 703 11.40 -20.01 1.69
CA ALA A 703 10.96 -19.80 0.33
C ALA A 703 12.10 -19.29 -0.56
N LEU A 704 12.00 -19.56 -1.85
CA LEU A 704 12.90 -19.06 -2.89
C LEU A 704 12.10 -18.22 -3.88
N HIS A 705 12.52 -16.99 -4.07
CA HIS A 705 11.99 -16.07 -5.07
C HIS A 705 13.10 -15.70 -6.05
N GLN A 706 13.00 -16.20 -7.27
CA GLN A 706 13.98 -15.90 -8.32
C GLN A 706 13.28 -15.62 -9.63
N GLY A 707 13.93 -14.89 -10.52
CA GLY A 707 13.35 -14.57 -11.80
C GLY A 707 14.19 -13.64 -12.66
N VAL A 708 13.59 -13.33 -13.80
CA VAL A 708 14.14 -12.42 -14.81
C VAL A 708 13.10 -11.33 -15.09
N GLU A 709 13.55 -10.09 -15.16
CA GLU A 709 12.74 -8.93 -15.48
C GLU A 709 13.38 -8.16 -16.62
N LEU A 710 12.56 -7.79 -17.60
CA LEU A 710 12.93 -6.94 -18.71
C LEU A 710 11.95 -5.76 -18.77
N ASP A 711 12.43 -4.56 -18.91
CA ASP A 711 11.63 -3.41 -19.27
C ASP A 711 12.32 -2.59 -20.36
N PHE A 712 11.54 -1.90 -21.18
CA PHE A 712 12.09 -1.04 -22.21
C PHE A 712 11.15 0.14 -22.53
N VAL A 713 11.76 1.20 -23.03
CA VAL A 713 11.10 2.34 -23.67
C VAL A 713 11.72 2.53 -25.04
N ALA A 714 10.89 2.54 -26.09
CA ALA A 714 11.30 2.78 -27.46
C ALA A 714 10.58 4.00 -28.02
N LYS A 715 11.30 4.87 -28.73
CA LYS A 715 10.77 6.04 -29.44
C LYS A 715 11.12 5.92 -30.92
N PRO A 716 10.51 4.94 -31.63
CA PRO A 716 10.86 4.67 -33.01
C PRO A 716 10.53 5.83 -33.95
N LEU A 717 9.53 6.62 -33.58
CA LEU A 717 9.03 7.75 -34.34
C LEU A 717 8.71 8.91 -33.41
N TYR A 718 8.79 10.13 -33.87
CA TYR A 718 8.51 11.33 -33.05
C TYR A 718 7.07 11.39 -32.49
N TRP A 719 6.15 10.66 -33.13
CA TRP A 719 4.75 10.60 -32.73
C TRP A 719 4.38 9.31 -31.99
N LEU A 720 5.33 8.37 -31.78
CA LEU A 720 5.06 7.06 -31.17
C LEU A 720 6.09 6.77 -30.08
N ASP A 721 5.60 6.60 -28.86
CA ASP A 721 6.35 6.02 -27.76
C ASP A 721 5.79 4.60 -27.47
N VAL A 722 6.68 3.64 -27.28
CA VAL A 722 6.33 2.27 -26.93
C VAL A 722 7.05 1.88 -25.63
N THR A 723 6.31 1.41 -24.66
CA THR A 723 6.86 0.87 -23.42
C THR A 723 6.51 -0.60 -23.30
N GLY A 724 7.40 -1.39 -22.74
CA GLY A 724 7.12 -2.79 -22.51
C GLY A 724 7.81 -3.32 -21.28
N MET A 725 7.23 -4.35 -20.68
CA MET A 725 7.86 -5.12 -19.63
C MET A 725 7.50 -6.58 -19.72
N LEU A 726 8.41 -7.43 -19.24
CA LEU A 726 8.20 -8.86 -19.04
C LEU A 726 8.87 -9.26 -17.73
N SER A 727 8.14 -9.93 -16.86
CA SER A 727 8.65 -10.51 -15.63
C SER A 727 8.30 -11.98 -15.57
N ILE A 728 9.31 -12.84 -15.40
CA ILE A 728 9.14 -14.28 -15.27
C ILE A 728 9.76 -14.70 -13.95
N GLY A 729 8.92 -14.99 -12.97
CA GLY A 729 9.30 -15.48 -11.66
C GLY A 729 9.21 -17.01 -11.55
N ASN A 730 9.94 -17.55 -10.59
CA ASN A 730 9.78 -18.89 -10.08
C ASN A 730 9.86 -18.82 -8.56
N TRP A 731 8.69 -18.73 -7.94
CA TRP A 731 8.56 -18.55 -6.50
C TRP A 731 7.96 -19.82 -5.89
N ARG A 732 8.66 -20.40 -4.94
CA ARG A 732 8.27 -21.66 -4.31
C ARG A 732 8.76 -21.75 -2.87
N TRP A 733 8.07 -22.52 -2.07
CA TRP A 733 8.53 -22.97 -0.78
C TRP A 733 9.64 -23.98 -0.95
N THR A 734 10.65 -23.98 -0.06
CA THR A 734 11.85 -24.82 -0.20
C THR A 734 12.10 -25.71 1.00
N SER A 735 11.34 -25.58 2.06
CA SER A 735 11.44 -26.42 3.24
C SER A 735 10.10 -27.03 3.63
N ASN A 736 10.14 -28.13 4.35
CA ASN A 736 9.02 -28.61 5.14
C ASN A 736 8.98 -27.84 6.45
N ALA A 737 7.80 -27.63 7.00
CA ALA A 737 7.61 -26.89 8.24
C ALA A 737 6.93 -27.74 9.30
N LYS A 738 7.39 -27.63 10.55
CA LYS A 738 6.70 -28.16 11.71
C LYS A 738 5.95 -27.03 12.40
N GLY A 739 4.68 -27.25 12.70
CA GLY A 739 3.86 -26.30 13.44
C GLY A 739 3.21 -26.95 14.65
N TYR A 740 2.78 -26.09 15.58
CA TYR A 740 2.07 -26.49 16.80
C TYR A 740 0.66 -25.87 16.79
N PHE A 741 -0.30 -26.62 17.36
CA PHE A 741 -1.70 -26.21 17.39
C PHE A 741 -2.02 -25.38 18.63
N TYR A 742 -2.76 -24.30 18.40
CA TYR A 742 -3.32 -23.43 19.44
C TYR A 742 -4.80 -23.19 19.16
N ASP A 743 -5.57 -23.04 20.22
CA ASP A 743 -6.98 -22.64 20.08
C ASP A 743 -7.12 -21.12 19.79
N SER A 744 -8.37 -20.65 19.64
CA SER A 744 -8.67 -19.23 19.40
C SER A 744 -8.23 -18.28 20.53
N SER A 745 -7.96 -18.81 21.73
CA SER A 745 -7.45 -18.08 22.90
C SER A 745 -5.92 -18.12 23.02
N GLY A 746 -5.23 -18.83 22.11
CA GLY A 746 -3.79 -19.02 22.16
C GLY A 746 -3.33 -20.13 23.09
N GLN A 747 -4.24 -20.99 23.59
CA GLN A 747 -3.89 -22.13 24.44
C GLN A 747 -3.38 -23.31 23.61
N PRO A 748 -2.29 -23.98 24.04
CA PRO A 748 -1.81 -25.17 23.36
C PRO A 748 -2.86 -26.27 23.33
N VAL A 749 -3.00 -26.94 22.18
CA VAL A 749 -3.91 -28.06 21.96
C VAL A 749 -3.14 -29.36 22.00
N SER A 750 -3.60 -30.36 22.77
CA SER A 750 -3.03 -31.70 22.78
C SER A 750 -3.81 -32.67 21.90
N LYS A 751 -5.12 -32.48 21.84
CA LYS A 751 -6.03 -33.38 21.12
C LYS A 751 -7.24 -32.62 20.59
N TYR A 752 -7.69 -33.06 19.47
CA TYR A 752 -8.96 -32.65 18.86
C TYR A 752 -9.69 -33.92 18.44
N GLY A 753 -10.98 -34.01 18.73
CA GLY A 753 -11.77 -35.17 18.35
C GLY A 753 -13.14 -35.20 18.99
N LYS A 754 -13.86 -36.35 18.88
CA LYS A 754 -15.17 -36.52 19.48
C LYS A 754 -15.02 -37.03 20.88
N ASN A 755 -15.77 -36.45 21.82
CA ASN A 755 -15.89 -36.90 23.18
C ASN A 755 -16.84 -38.12 23.30
N ALA A 756 -17.08 -38.63 24.51
CA ALA A 756 -17.94 -39.77 24.76
C ALA A 756 -19.40 -39.58 24.29
N ASP A 757 -19.86 -38.34 24.25
CA ASP A 757 -21.20 -37.95 23.80
C ASP A 757 -21.27 -37.72 22.27
N GLY A 758 -20.17 -37.92 21.57
CA GLY A 758 -20.07 -37.74 20.11
C GLY A 758 -19.90 -36.29 19.66
N ASN A 759 -19.76 -35.33 20.58
CA ASN A 759 -19.51 -33.93 20.26
C ASN A 759 -18.01 -33.68 20.03
N VAL A 760 -17.68 -32.80 19.07
CA VAL A 760 -16.29 -32.38 18.87
C VAL A 760 -15.81 -31.55 20.06
N GLU A 761 -14.66 -31.90 20.60
CA GLU A 761 -13.99 -31.12 21.64
C GLU A 761 -12.51 -30.90 21.35
N ILE A 762 -11.98 -29.81 21.89
CA ILE A 762 -10.56 -29.49 21.88
C ILE A 762 -10.03 -29.73 23.30
N VAL A 763 -9.01 -30.59 23.43
CA VAL A 763 -8.36 -30.87 24.71
C VAL A 763 -7.06 -30.07 24.77
N HIS A 764 -6.90 -29.30 25.83
CA HIS A 764 -5.73 -28.46 26.01
C HIS A 764 -4.53 -29.25 26.52
N ALA A 765 -3.35 -28.88 26.05
CA ALA A 765 -2.10 -29.38 26.58
C ALA A 765 -1.81 -28.76 27.95
N SER A 766 -1.06 -29.47 28.77
CA SER A 766 -0.69 -29.02 30.13
C SER A 766 0.31 -27.86 30.14
N GLY A 767 0.89 -27.51 29.01
CA GLY A 767 1.80 -26.37 28.83
C GLY A 767 2.37 -26.30 27.42
N ILE A 768 3.01 -25.17 27.09
CA ILE A 768 3.53 -24.89 25.74
C ILE A 768 4.64 -25.88 25.32
N GLN A 769 5.41 -26.38 26.29
CA GLN A 769 6.48 -27.36 26.07
C GLN A 769 6.10 -28.78 26.51
N ALA A 770 4.84 -29.02 26.73
CA ALA A 770 4.36 -30.31 27.14
C ALA A 770 4.56 -31.35 26.01
N GLU A 771 4.93 -32.57 26.38
CA GLU A 771 5.10 -33.69 25.46
C GLU A 771 3.79 -33.98 24.69
N ASP A 772 2.65 -33.60 25.28
CA ASP A 772 1.33 -33.78 24.72
C ASP A 772 0.89 -32.60 23.80
N HIS A 773 1.71 -31.56 23.58
CA HIS A 773 1.38 -30.47 22.66
C HIS A 773 1.36 -30.99 21.23
N ALA A 774 0.18 -30.98 20.63
CA ALA A 774 -0.03 -31.49 19.28
C ALA A 774 0.71 -30.63 18.23
N SER A 775 1.32 -31.31 17.29
CA SER A 775 2.04 -30.70 16.18
C SER A 775 1.63 -31.32 14.85
N MET A 776 2.00 -30.65 13.76
CA MET A 776 1.86 -31.19 12.41
C MET A 776 3.10 -30.82 11.62
N THR A 777 3.61 -31.76 10.82
CA THR A 777 4.60 -31.47 9.81
C THR A 777 3.90 -31.24 8.48
N VAL A 778 4.19 -30.11 7.85
CA VAL A 778 3.63 -29.73 6.56
C VAL A 778 4.74 -29.81 5.52
N ASN A 779 4.59 -30.68 4.55
CA ASN A 779 5.54 -30.84 3.47
C ASN A 779 5.21 -29.82 2.37
N LEU A 780 5.95 -28.69 2.38
CA LEU A 780 5.78 -27.58 1.44
C LEU A 780 6.88 -27.52 0.36
N LYS A 781 7.87 -28.37 0.43
CA LYS A 781 8.98 -28.32 -0.52
C LYS A 781 8.49 -28.37 -1.98
N ASP A 782 8.94 -27.39 -2.76
CA ASP A 782 8.59 -27.19 -4.18
C ASP A 782 7.14 -26.74 -4.46
N VAL A 783 6.30 -26.57 -3.45
CA VAL A 783 4.97 -25.97 -3.59
C VAL A 783 5.09 -24.52 -4.04
N LYS A 784 4.34 -24.12 -5.07
CA LYS A 784 4.36 -22.75 -5.59
C LYS A 784 3.82 -21.75 -4.59
N VAL A 785 4.49 -20.59 -4.50
CA VAL A 785 3.96 -19.44 -3.74
C VAL A 785 2.79 -18.84 -4.53
N GLY A 786 1.64 -18.74 -3.88
CA GLY A 786 0.41 -18.24 -4.47
C GLY A 786 0.13 -16.76 -4.15
N GLY A 787 -1.00 -16.28 -4.67
CA GLY A 787 -1.52 -14.93 -4.42
C GLY A 787 -0.87 -13.84 -5.26
N SER A 788 -0.05 -14.19 -6.26
CA SER A 788 0.58 -13.26 -7.19
C SER A 788 0.96 -13.97 -8.49
N ALA A 789 0.72 -13.33 -9.62
CA ALA A 789 1.11 -13.87 -10.92
C ALA A 789 2.63 -13.95 -11.05
N GLN A 790 3.16 -15.15 -11.30
CA GLN A 790 4.59 -15.39 -11.46
C GLN A 790 5.12 -14.95 -12.85
N THR A 791 4.23 -14.74 -13.80
CA THR A 791 4.54 -14.12 -15.09
C THR A 791 3.61 -12.96 -15.32
N THR A 792 4.18 -11.78 -15.53
CA THR A 792 3.45 -10.56 -15.93
C THR A 792 4.13 -9.98 -17.16
N ALA A 793 3.32 -9.43 -18.07
CA ALA A 793 3.81 -8.66 -19.20
C ALA A 793 2.90 -7.45 -19.42
N ALA A 794 3.47 -6.39 -19.94
CA ALA A 794 2.74 -5.21 -20.35
C ALA A 794 3.36 -4.59 -21.60
N LEU A 795 2.51 -4.04 -22.46
CA LEU A 795 2.93 -3.26 -23.61
C LEU A 795 2.05 -2.01 -23.67
N GLY A 796 2.68 -0.86 -23.58
CA GLY A 796 2.02 0.43 -23.68
C GLY A 796 2.45 1.18 -24.93
N THR A 797 1.51 1.87 -25.56
CA THR A 797 1.79 2.74 -26.69
C THR A 797 1.19 4.11 -26.44
N ILE A 798 1.91 5.15 -26.79
CA ILE A 798 1.41 6.53 -26.77
C ILE A 798 1.56 7.11 -28.16
N PHE A 799 0.43 7.43 -28.77
CA PHE A 799 0.34 8.11 -30.06
C PHE A 799 0.20 9.62 -29.81
N LYS A 800 1.19 10.40 -30.18
CA LYS A 800 1.17 11.86 -30.15
C LYS A 800 0.57 12.34 -31.46
N ILE A 801 -0.76 12.43 -31.55
CA ILE A 801 -1.50 12.78 -32.76
C ILE A 801 -1.12 14.19 -33.23
N ASN A 802 -0.97 15.08 -32.27
CA ASN A 802 -0.45 16.43 -32.44
C ASN A 802 0.07 16.96 -31.09
N LYS A 803 0.43 18.24 -31.00
CA LYS A 803 0.92 18.86 -29.77
C LYS A 803 -0.09 18.89 -28.63
N GLN A 804 -1.37 18.72 -28.91
CA GLN A 804 -2.47 18.85 -27.98
C GLN A 804 -3.07 17.49 -27.60
N LEU A 805 -3.14 16.53 -28.53
CA LEU A 805 -3.83 15.25 -28.37
C LEU A 805 -2.84 14.09 -28.31
N ARG A 806 -2.94 13.34 -27.24
CA ARG A 806 -2.28 12.04 -27.07
C ARG A 806 -3.31 10.95 -26.84
N VAL A 807 -3.05 9.78 -27.39
CA VAL A 807 -3.87 8.58 -27.19
C VAL A 807 -2.96 7.44 -26.79
N GLY A 808 -3.30 6.76 -25.70
CA GLY A 808 -2.57 5.61 -25.20
C GLY A 808 -3.37 4.32 -25.29
N VAL A 809 -2.68 3.23 -25.57
CA VAL A 809 -3.23 1.87 -25.52
C VAL A 809 -2.28 1.04 -24.69
N ASP A 810 -2.80 0.39 -23.66
CA ASP A 810 -2.03 -0.45 -22.76
C ASP A 810 -2.59 -1.88 -22.76
N TRP A 811 -1.72 -2.85 -22.93
CA TRP A 811 -2.02 -4.26 -22.80
C TRP A 811 -1.31 -4.81 -21.58
N ASN A 812 -2.01 -5.61 -20.77
CA ASN A 812 -1.48 -6.30 -19.60
C ASN A 812 -1.79 -7.79 -19.67
N LEU A 813 -0.83 -8.61 -19.28
CA LEU A 813 -0.94 -10.07 -19.21
C LEU A 813 -0.59 -10.55 -17.80
N TYR A 814 -1.41 -11.46 -17.28
CA TYR A 814 -1.20 -12.16 -16.01
C TYR A 814 -1.25 -13.66 -16.26
N ALA A 815 -0.14 -14.33 -16.03
CA ALA A 815 -0.01 -15.76 -16.25
C ALA A 815 0.72 -16.45 -15.10
N ARG A 816 0.59 -17.75 -14.99
CA ARG A 816 1.19 -18.53 -13.91
C ARG A 816 0.86 -17.96 -12.54
N ASN A 817 -0.38 -17.51 -12.37
CA ASN A 817 -0.93 -17.06 -11.10
C ASN A 817 -1.46 -18.29 -10.36
N TYR A 818 -0.96 -18.54 -9.16
CA TYR A 818 -1.39 -19.66 -8.32
C TYR A 818 -2.26 -19.13 -7.18
N ALA A 819 -3.29 -19.90 -6.79
CA ALA A 819 -4.10 -19.61 -5.63
C ALA A 819 -3.23 -19.58 -4.36
N ASP A 820 -3.59 -18.75 -3.40
CA ASP A 820 -2.90 -18.73 -2.10
C ASP A 820 -3.31 -19.99 -1.31
N TRP A 821 -2.34 -20.80 -0.90
CA TRP A 821 -2.63 -22.05 -0.23
C TRP A 821 -3.21 -21.81 1.17
N SER A 822 -4.13 -22.65 1.59
CA SER A 822 -4.74 -22.61 2.91
C SER A 822 -5.00 -24.02 3.44
N PHE A 823 -5.37 -24.11 4.72
CA PHE A 823 -5.85 -25.34 5.32
C PHE A 823 -7.38 -25.39 5.36
N ASN A 824 -7.94 -26.58 5.29
CA ASN A 824 -9.31 -26.86 5.64
C ASN A 824 -9.37 -27.92 6.78
N ALA A 825 -10.58 -28.21 7.26
CA ALA A 825 -10.74 -29.15 8.37
C ALA A 825 -10.18 -30.56 8.09
N ASN A 826 -10.16 -30.97 6.82
CA ASN A 826 -9.64 -32.27 6.41
C ASN A 826 -8.10 -32.33 6.33
N ASP A 827 -7.44 -31.18 6.45
CA ASP A 827 -5.98 -31.07 6.37
C ASP A 827 -5.31 -31.26 7.74
N ILE A 828 -6.09 -31.41 8.82
CA ILE A 828 -5.55 -31.57 10.16
C ILE A 828 -4.96 -32.96 10.33
N ALA A 829 -3.68 -33.02 10.65
CA ALA A 829 -2.95 -34.24 10.94
C ALA A 829 -2.23 -34.11 12.28
N LEU A 830 -2.95 -34.26 13.39
CA LEU A 830 -2.38 -34.14 14.72
C LEU A 830 -1.25 -35.17 14.93
N ASN A 831 -0.07 -34.69 15.28
CA ASN A 831 1.18 -35.45 15.42
C ASN A 831 1.56 -36.24 14.15
N GLY A 832 1.09 -35.78 13.00
CA GLY A 832 1.28 -36.43 11.70
C GLY A 832 1.97 -35.53 10.68
N VAL A 833 1.98 -36.03 9.45
CA VAL A 833 2.56 -35.37 8.29
C VAL A 833 1.46 -35.12 7.27
N LYS A 834 1.42 -33.91 6.73
CA LYS A 834 0.55 -33.54 5.62
C LYS A 834 1.39 -33.13 4.42
N ASP A 835 1.23 -33.83 3.31
CA ASP A 835 1.80 -33.45 2.03
C ASP A 835 0.91 -32.40 1.36
N TYR A 836 1.53 -31.36 0.85
CA TYR A 836 0.84 -30.33 0.09
C TYR A 836 1.23 -30.41 -1.39
N SER A 837 0.23 -30.28 -2.25
CA SER A 837 0.43 -30.12 -3.70
C SER A 837 0.51 -28.64 -4.08
N THR A 838 1.02 -28.37 -5.28
CA THR A 838 0.98 -27.02 -5.83
C THR A 838 -0.48 -26.52 -5.90
N PRO A 839 -0.78 -25.31 -5.42
CA PRO A 839 -2.11 -24.74 -5.47
C PRO A 839 -2.64 -24.64 -6.91
N TRP A 840 -3.96 -24.55 -7.01
CA TRP A 840 -4.61 -24.35 -8.30
C TRP A 840 -4.00 -23.16 -9.08
N ARG A 841 -3.75 -23.39 -10.35
CA ARG A 841 -3.26 -22.35 -11.26
C ARG A 841 -4.44 -21.62 -11.89
N ILE A 842 -4.58 -20.34 -11.56
CA ILE A 842 -5.60 -19.47 -12.12
C ILE A 842 -5.40 -19.34 -13.66
N PRO A 843 -6.48 -19.31 -14.45
CA PRO A 843 -6.37 -19.13 -15.90
C PRO A 843 -5.64 -17.84 -16.26
N THR A 844 -4.85 -17.88 -17.32
CA THR A 844 -4.15 -16.72 -17.86
C THR A 844 -5.17 -15.67 -18.29
N ALA A 845 -4.93 -14.42 -17.92
CA ALA A 845 -5.79 -13.29 -18.26
C ALA A 845 -5.01 -12.18 -18.94
N SER A 846 -5.67 -11.45 -19.84
CA SER A 846 -5.12 -10.24 -20.42
C SER A 846 -6.19 -9.17 -20.54
N THR A 847 -5.80 -7.91 -20.34
CA THR A 847 -6.68 -6.75 -20.43
C THR A 847 -6.08 -5.69 -21.33
N PHE A 848 -6.95 -4.88 -21.94
CA PHE A 848 -6.57 -3.69 -22.71
C PHE A 848 -7.21 -2.47 -22.09
N ASP A 849 -6.42 -1.41 -21.93
CA ASP A 849 -6.85 -0.12 -21.43
C ASP A 849 -6.60 0.94 -22.50
N LEU A 850 -7.50 1.92 -22.58
CA LEU A 850 -7.39 3.09 -23.46
C LEU A 850 -7.37 4.36 -22.63
N ASN A 851 -6.52 5.31 -23.03
CA ASN A 851 -6.56 6.66 -22.48
C ASN A 851 -6.37 7.68 -23.59
N ALA A 852 -6.96 8.87 -23.40
CA ALA A 852 -6.77 10.00 -24.26
C ALA A 852 -6.65 11.26 -23.43
N ASN A 853 -5.73 12.15 -23.81
CA ASN A 853 -5.54 13.44 -23.17
C ASN A 853 -5.47 14.53 -24.21
N TYR A 854 -6.35 15.52 -24.08
CA TYR A 854 -6.39 16.70 -24.93
C TYR A 854 -6.12 17.96 -24.14
N ARG A 855 -5.10 18.73 -24.54
CA ARG A 855 -4.68 19.97 -23.87
C ARG A 855 -4.99 21.16 -24.75
N PHE A 856 -5.53 22.21 -24.14
CA PHE A 856 -5.89 23.45 -24.81
C PHE A 856 -5.79 24.64 -23.83
N GLU A 857 -5.99 25.83 -24.33
CA GLU A 857 -5.98 27.05 -23.52
C GLU A 857 -7.32 27.77 -23.64
N ILE A 858 -7.83 28.26 -22.52
CA ILE A 858 -8.98 29.16 -22.46
C ILE A 858 -8.47 30.50 -21.98
N GLY A 859 -8.17 31.38 -22.90
CA GLY A 859 -7.53 32.66 -22.62
C GLY A 859 -6.12 32.44 -22.04
N LYS A 860 -5.94 32.69 -20.74
CA LYS A 860 -4.65 32.49 -20.02
C LYS A 860 -4.66 31.23 -19.15
N VAL A 861 -5.77 30.53 -19.14
CA VAL A 861 -5.96 29.32 -18.32
C VAL A 861 -5.63 28.10 -19.16
N GLY A 862 -4.68 27.29 -18.73
CA GLY A 862 -4.40 25.99 -19.33
C GLY A 862 -5.51 25.02 -18.98
N ALA A 863 -5.99 24.24 -19.94
CA ALA A 863 -7.05 23.27 -19.74
C ALA A 863 -6.65 21.91 -20.31
N SER A 864 -7.14 20.84 -19.69
CA SER A 864 -7.01 19.49 -20.23
C SER A 864 -8.27 18.66 -19.99
N ILE A 865 -8.60 17.83 -20.98
CA ILE A 865 -9.63 16.80 -20.86
C ILE A 865 -8.91 15.45 -20.98
N SER A 866 -9.10 14.58 -19.99
CA SER A 866 -8.56 13.22 -19.97
C SER A 866 -9.72 12.23 -19.95
N GLY A 867 -9.65 11.19 -20.76
CA GLY A 867 -10.59 10.08 -20.78
C GLY A 867 -9.85 8.77 -20.59
N ASN A 868 -10.42 7.86 -19.79
CA ASN A 868 -9.88 6.53 -19.55
C ASN A 868 -10.98 5.48 -19.72
N VAL A 869 -10.61 4.36 -20.31
CA VAL A 869 -11.42 3.14 -20.36
C VAL A 869 -10.51 1.98 -19.99
N GLU A 870 -10.74 1.38 -18.83
CA GLU A 870 -10.04 0.19 -18.38
C GLU A 870 -10.81 -1.05 -18.81
N ASN A 871 -10.07 -2.15 -19.09
CA ASN A 871 -10.64 -3.42 -19.55
C ASN A 871 -11.64 -3.21 -20.72
N VAL A 872 -11.17 -2.62 -21.79
CA VAL A 872 -11.98 -2.21 -22.96
C VAL A 872 -12.86 -3.33 -23.51
N PHE A 873 -12.35 -4.56 -23.52
CA PHE A 873 -13.06 -5.73 -24.04
C PHE A 873 -13.98 -6.40 -23.02
N ASN A 874 -14.12 -5.79 -21.81
CA ASN A 874 -14.93 -6.34 -20.71
C ASN A 874 -14.57 -7.81 -20.41
N GLN A 875 -13.27 -8.10 -20.36
CA GLN A 875 -12.77 -9.44 -20.08
C GLN A 875 -13.11 -9.83 -18.64
N GLU A 876 -13.77 -10.96 -18.47
CA GLU A 876 -13.98 -11.58 -17.18
C GLU A 876 -12.76 -12.42 -16.81
N TYR A 877 -12.18 -12.19 -15.66
CA TYR A 877 -10.98 -12.89 -15.20
C TYR A 877 -10.89 -12.93 -13.68
N ILE A 878 -10.22 -13.95 -13.17
CA ILE A 878 -10.00 -14.16 -11.75
C ILE A 878 -8.71 -13.45 -11.36
N THR A 879 -8.79 -12.59 -10.35
CA THR A 879 -7.64 -11.85 -9.83
C THR A 879 -7.03 -12.50 -8.61
N ASP A 880 -7.88 -13.03 -7.72
CA ASP A 880 -7.48 -13.59 -6.44
C ASP A 880 -8.17 -14.95 -6.26
N ALA A 881 -7.45 -15.89 -5.70
CA ALA A 881 -7.97 -17.18 -5.32
C ALA A 881 -7.31 -17.70 -4.04
N THR A 882 -8.11 -18.31 -3.18
CA THR A 882 -7.65 -19.14 -2.08
C THR A 882 -7.81 -20.60 -2.48
N ASP A 883 -6.77 -21.38 -2.33
CA ASP A 883 -6.74 -22.77 -2.74
C ASP A 883 -7.67 -23.64 -1.93
N GLY A 884 -8.33 -24.58 -2.56
CA GLY A 884 -9.23 -25.52 -1.93
C GLY A 884 -8.64 -26.91 -1.78
N GLY A 885 -9.38 -27.80 -1.15
CA GLY A 885 -8.92 -29.14 -0.77
C GLY A 885 -8.50 -30.05 -1.91
N ASN A 886 -9.00 -29.82 -3.13
CA ASN A 886 -8.64 -30.60 -4.31
C ASN A 886 -7.58 -29.91 -5.20
N HIS A 887 -7.12 -28.72 -4.83
CA HIS A 887 -6.19 -27.91 -5.61
C HIS A 887 -6.70 -27.65 -7.05
N ASP A 888 -8.00 -27.39 -7.18
CA ASP A 888 -8.68 -27.18 -8.46
C ASP A 888 -9.66 -25.99 -8.41
N TRP A 889 -10.19 -25.62 -9.58
CA TRP A 889 -11.12 -24.52 -9.72
C TRP A 889 -12.49 -24.76 -9.02
N LYS A 890 -12.87 -26.02 -8.78
CA LYS A 890 -14.14 -26.38 -8.15
C LYS A 890 -14.15 -26.17 -6.66
N THR A 891 -12.98 -26.23 -6.05
CA THR A 891 -12.82 -26.12 -4.58
C THR A 891 -12.10 -24.85 -4.14
N SER A 892 -11.59 -24.06 -5.09
CA SER A 892 -10.93 -22.79 -4.79
C SER A 892 -11.94 -21.64 -4.69
N TYR A 893 -11.74 -20.75 -3.72
CA TYR A 893 -12.56 -19.55 -3.53
C TYR A 893 -11.94 -18.41 -4.34
N VAL A 894 -12.74 -17.72 -5.15
CA VAL A 894 -12.19 -16.74 -6.09
C VAL A 894 -12.89 -15.39 -5.99
N PHE A 895 -12.16 -14.35 -6.40
CA PHE A 895 -12.69 -13.04 -6.76
C PHE A 895 -12.36 -12.73 -8.22
N TYR A 896 -13.32 -12.12 -8.89
CA TYR A 896 -13.15 -11.64 -10.25
C TYR A 896 -12.71 -10.19 -10.28
N GLY A 897 -11.89 -9.83 -11.27
CA GLY A 897 -11.54 -8.46 -11.58
C GLY A 897 -12.74 -7.65 -12.08
N PHE A 898 -12.59 -6.35 -12.07
CA PHE A 898 -13.62 -5.47 -12.63
C PHE A 898 -13.74 -5.68 -14.15
N GLY A 899 -14.94 -5.60 -14.66
CA GLY A 899 -15.20 -5.46 -16.07
C GLY A 899 -14.78 -4.09 -16.59
N ARG A 900 -15.35 -3.67 -17.72
CA ARG A 900 -15.04 -2.36 -18.30
C ARG A 900 -15.50 -1.24 -17.38
N THR A 901 -14.57 -0.32 -17.09
CA THR A 901 -14.81 0.92 -16.36
C THR A 901 -14.35 2.11 -17.21
N PHE A 902 -14.90 3.29 -16.96
CA PHE A 902 -14.53 4.50 -17.66
C PHE A 902 -14.57 5.74 -16.77
N SER A 903 -13.79 6.73 -17.14
CA SER A 903 -13.85 8.05 -16.51
C SER A 903 -13.47 9.16 -17.49
N VAL A 904 -13.96 10.35 -17.21
CA VAL A 904 -13.58 11.59 -17.90
C VAL A 904 -13.25 12.65 -16.86
N ARG A 905 -12.18 13.41 -17.08
CA ARG A 905 -11.75 14.49 -16.20
C ARG A 905 -11.49 15.76 -17.00
N LEU A 906 -11.99 16.87 -16.50
CA LEU A 906 -11.61 18.23 -16.91
C LEU A 906 -10.72 18.83 -15.82
N LYS A 907 -9.57 19.41 -16.21
CA LYS A 907 -8.67 20.14 -15.32
C LYS A 907 -8.35 21.51 -15.89
N LEU A 908 -8.40 22.51 -15.05
CA LEU A 908 -8.03 23.90 -15.34
C LEU A 908 -6.80 24.27 -14.49
N ASN A 909 -5.79 24.87 -15.12
CA ASN A 909 -4.57 25.34 -14.47
C ASN A 909 -4.42 26.85 -14.62
N PHE A 910 -4.11 27.57 -13.55
CA PHE A 910 -4.02 29.02 -13.52
C PHE A 910 -2.80 29.53 -12.73
#